data_db6415bf066b56bd57bad122a649d77b
#
_entry.id   db6415bf066b56bd57bad122a649d77b
#
_cell.length_a   1.000
_cell.length_b   1.000
_cell.length_c   1.000
_cell.angle_alpha   90.00
_cell.angle_beta   90.00
_cell.angle_gamma   90.00
#
_symmetry.space_group_name_H-M   'P 1'
#
loop_
_entity.id
_entity.type
_entity.pdbx_description
1 polymer ?
#
loop_
_entity_poly.entity_id
_entity_poly.type
_entity_poly.pdbx_seq_one_letter_code
_entity_poly.pdbx_strand_id
1 'polypeptide(L)'
;IEFMQSSGGLTDALSLTGKDAILSGPAGGVIGCTAISEINNFDSIIGFDMGGTSTDVSRYDGNLSKVVEVSSGGINFNASSLDIETVAAGGGSLLDFDGQRLLVGPESAGALPGPVCYGLDGKLALTDANLVLGRIHPNFFPKVFGIDQRQKLDQSATKLAFEELKNEINAATGSSFTLDSLAQGFLDIANEKMAATIKKISIARGYDVRNHTLVSFGGAAPQHCCSIARILGIKEIVIHPFSSILSAYGIANANQFRYAVKSVVEPLTQDSYKSSLSIIDSLASPLVLELENLGENSKDISKKSFLDLRVVGTDNPLTVPFDDYEVMLQHFIDIHEKQFGFSPSRKIELVNVRVEVTATSNRIVDNLLDSNVDAPVAHSETEIFISGNRIKVPIFLRESLPKGYTKQGPLMIIDEKTTLVVEPDFSLKVNKFGHLIMEQDSIQQVSFSSERDPVSLEIFNNLFMGVAEQMGVSLQKTAHSVNIKERLDFSCALFDSLGNLVANAPHVPVHLGAMSDSVKSIIYSNEGKMKEGDFFLINNPHRGGSHLPDLTVVAPVFSGDNELTFFVASRGHHADIGGITPGSIPPFSKHISEEGIIIDNFLIVENGKFRQDEFIELLTASDYPARNLEERIHDIKAQIAAVNKGINELNNLVEKYGDGVVTSYMRYIRQNSAEAMSDALESYVENY
;
A
#
# COMPACT_ATOMS: atom_id res chain seq x y z
N ILE A 1 19.72 -30.45 1.99
CA ILE A 1 18.50 -29.77 1.48
C ILE A 1 18.28 -28.58 2.38
N GLU A 2 18.10 -27.41 1.78
CA GLU A 2 17.89 -26.13 2.44
C GLU A 2 16.50 -25.61 2.10
N PHE A 3 15.94 -24.85 3.00
CA PHE A 3 14.60 -24.29 2.90
C PHE A 3 14.64 -22.80 3.02
N MET A 4 13.84 -22.13 2.22
CA MET A 4 13.66 -20.68 2.29
C MET A 4 12.83 -20.29 3.50
N GLN A 5 13.29 -19.28 4.22
CA GLN A 5 12.55 -18.66 5.34
C GLN A 5 11.85 -17.36 4.89
N SER A 6 10.80 -16.97 5.59
CA SER A 6 10.12 -15.68 5.42
C SER A 6 11.06 -14.47 5.62
N SER A 7 12.16 -14.66 6.33
CA SER A 7 13.22 -13.65 6.57
C SER A 7 14.12 -13.37 5.36
N GLY A 8 13.98 -14.15 4.28
CA GLY A 8 14.79 -14.02 3.07
C GLY A 8 16.08 -14.85 3.05
N GLY A 9 16.29 -15.71 4.04
CA GLY A 9 17.47 -16.57 4.11
C GLY A 9 17.15 -18.06 4.00
N LEU A 10 18.21 -18.85 3.80
CA LEU A 10 18.12 -20.30 3.79
C LEU A 10 18.44 -20.89 5.18
N THR A 11 17.78 -21.98 5.50
CA THR A 11 18.05 -22.80 6.70
C THR A 11 17.95 -24.28 6.39
N ASP A 12 18.51 -25.12 7.24
CA ASP A 12 18.38 -26.55 7.17
C ASP A 12 17.00 -27.05 7.65
N ALA A 13 16.66 -28.29 7.30
CA ALA A 13 15.35 -28.88 7.62
C ALA A 13 15.06 -29.04 9.11
N LEU A 14 16.10 -29.14 9.96
CA LEU A 14 15.94 -29.35 11.40
C LEU A 14 15.69 -28.02 12.13
N SER A 15 16.20 -26.94 11.57
CA SER A 15 16.09 -25.58 12.12
C SER A 15 14.85 -24.83 11.61
N LEU A 16 14.19 -25.30 10.53
CA LEU A 16 13.00 -24.66 9.99
C LEU A 16 11.77 -24.88 10.88
N THR A 17 11.09 -23.81 11.26
CA THR A 17 9.80 -23.89 11.94
C THR A 17 8.66 -23.40 11.03
N GLY A 18 7.42 -23.83 11.31
CA GLY A 18 6.26 -23.46 10.46
C GLY A 18 6.05 -21.95 10.35
N LYS A 19 6.31 -21.19 11.42
CA LYS A 19 6.19 -19.71 11.41
C LYS A 19 7.20 -19.04 10.47
N ASP A 20 8.37 -19.67 10.27
CA ASP A 20 9.44 -19.12 9.43
C ASP A 20 9.19 -19.36 7.94
N ALA A 21 8.23 -20.25 7.58
CA ALA A 21 7.96 -20.66 6.20
C ALA A 21 6.73 -19.97 5.56
N ILE A 22 5.93 -19.21 6.31
CA ILE A 22 4.62 -18.69 5.87
C ILE A 22 4.73 -17.82 4.62
N LEU A 23 5.73 -16.95 4.53
CA LEU A 23 6.00 -16.05 3.41
C LEU A 23 7.24 -16.47 2.60
N SER A 24 7.65 -17.73 2.66
CA SER A 24 8.88 -18.21 1.99
C SER A 24 8.85 -18.05 0.47
N GLY A 25 7.71 -18.25 -0.18
CA GLY A 25 7.54 -18.05 -1.62
C GLY A 25 7.74 -16.57 -2.04
N PRO A 26 6.93 -15.63 -1.51
CA PRO A 26 7.14 -14.21 -1.73
C PRO A 26 8.55 -13.72 -1.34
N ALA A 27 9.12 -14.22 -0.24
CA ALA A 27 10.48 -13.90 0.18
C ALA A 27 11.53 -14.29 -0.89
N GLY A 28 11.35 -15.43 -1.56
CA GLY A 28 12.17 -15.79 -2.72
C GLY A 28 12.10 -14.74 -3.82
N GLY A 29 10.92 -14.23 -4.12
CA GLY A 29 10.72 -13.13 -5.09
C GLY A 29 11.51 -11.87 -4.71
N VAL A 30 11.46 -11.46 -3.44
CA VAL A 30 12.23 -10.30 -2.95
C VAL A 30 13.74 -10.53 -3.13
N ILE A 31 14.26 -11.70 -2.77
CA ILE A 31 15.70 -12.00 -2.97
C ILE A 31 16.06 -12.01 -4.45
N GLY A 32 15.17 -12.52 -5.33
CA GLY A 32 15.34 -12.41 -6.78
C GLY A 32 15.45 -10.95 -7.25
N CYS A 33 14.60 -10.08 -6.71
CA CYS A 33 14.64 -8.63 -6.98
C CYS A 33 15.95 -8.00 -6.49
N THR A 34 16.45 -8.37 -5.30
CA THR A 34 17.74 -7.83 -4.81
C THR A 34 18.90 -8.26 -5.69
N ALA A 35 18.92 -9.51 -6.16
CA ALA A 35 19.94 -9.98 -7.10
C ALA A 35 19.92 -9.17 -8.42
N ILE A 36 18.73 -8.89 -8.96
CA ILE A 36 18.56 -8.03 -10.15
C ILE A 36 19.06 -6.61 -9.90
N SER A 37 18.74 -6.02 -8.74
CA SER A 37 19.21 -4.69 -8.33
C SER A 37 20.75 -4.62 -8.32
N GLU A 38 21.39 -5.58 -7.66
CA GLU A 38 22.85 -5.64 -7.55
C GLU A 38 23.54 -5.84 -8.91
N ILE A 39 23.01 -6.74 -9.77
CA ILE A 39 23.59 -7.02 -11.11
C ILE A 39 23.49 -5.80 -12.02
N ASN A 40 22.42 -5.01 -11.92
CA ASN A 40 22.18 -3.84 -12.75
C ASN A 40 22.63 -2.53 -12.10
N ASN A 41 23.09 -2.53 -10.84
CA ASN A 41 23.46 -1.37 -10.02
C ASN A 41 22.29 -0.38 -9.87
N PHE A 42 21.09 -0.87 -9.58
CA PHE A 42 19.97 0.00 -9.21
C PHE A 42 20.07 0.36 -7.73
N ASP A 43 19.94 1.65 -7.40
CA ASP A 43 20.02 2.13 -6.02
C ASP A 43 18.81 1.69 -5.18
N SER A 44 17.64 1.67 -5.80
CA SER A 44 16.39 1.28 -5.16
C SER A 44 15.40 0.67 -6.14
N ILE A 45 14.64 -0.32 -5.68
CA ILE A 45 13.67 -1.05 -6.50
C ILE A 45 12.36 -1.26 -5.77
N ILE A 46 11.28 -1.42 -6.56
CA ILE A 46 10.01 -2.00 -6.14
C ILE A 46 9.87 -3.36 -6.82
N GLY A 47 9.76 -4.44 -6.04
CA GLY A 47 9.38 -5.75 -6.54
C GLY A 47 7.86 -5.81 -6.73
N PHE A 48 7.42 -6.24 -7.90
CA PHE A 48 6.02 -6.34 -8.30
C PHE A 48 5.75 -7.73 -8.86
N ASP A 49 5.25 -8.64 -8.00
CA ASP A 49 4.89 -10.03 -8.33
C ASP A 49 3.39 -10.16 -8.53
N MET A 50 2.92 -10.30 -9.75
CA MET A 50 1.51 -10.55 -10.01
C MET A 50 1.30 -11.97 -10.52
N GLY A 51 0.65 -12.76 -9.68
CA GLY A 51 0.22 -14.13 -9.99
C GLY A 51 -1.23 -14.21 -10.46
N GLY A 52 -1.81 -15.41 -10.30
CA GLY A 52 -3.22 -15.64 -10.65
C GLY A 52 -4.21 -15.10 -9.63
N THR A 53 -3.89 -15.06 -8.33
CA THR A 53 -4.83 -14.72 -7.25
C THR A 53 -4.51 -13.43 -6.54
N SER A 54 -3.24 -13.07 -6.46
CA SER A 54 -2.78 -11.92 -5.68
C SER A 54 -1.59 -11.24 -6.35
N THR A 55 -1.29 -10.07 -5.86
CA THR A 55 -0.07 -9.32 -6.17
C THR A 55 0.69 -9.07 -4.88
N ASP A 56 1.94 -9.48 -4.86
CA ASP A 56 2.88 -9.21 -3.77
C ASP A 56 3.83 -8.08 -4.18
N VAL A 57 3.98 -7.12 -3.28
CA VAL A 57 4.87 -5.97 -3.51
C VAL A 57 5.89 -5.84 -2.40
N SER A 58 7.11 -5.48 -2.76
CA SER A 58 8.22 -5.32 -1.85
C SER A 58 9.08 -4.13 -2.24
N ARG A 59 9.87 -3.62 -1.29
CA ARG A 59 10.80 -2.52 -1.53
C ARG A 59 12.20 -2.88 -1.05
N TYR A 60 13.22 -2.46 -1.82
CA TYR A 60 14.62 -2.62 -1.48
C TYR A 60 15.40 -1.36 -1.87
N ASP A 61 16.29 -0.88 -0.99
CA ASP A 61 17.16 0.30 -1.15
C ASP A 61 18.59 0.04 -0.61
N GLY A 62 19.11 -1.15 -0.92
CA GLY A 62 20.39 -1.61 -0.36
C GLY A 62 20.22 -2.39 0.95
N ASN A 63 19.07 -2.29 1.61
CA ASN A 63 18.75 -3.06 2.80
C ASN A 63 17.38 -3.73 2.68
N LEU A 64 17.30 -4.99 3.14
CA LEU A 64 16.05 -5.73 3.22
C LEU A 64 15.22 -5.21 4.40
N SER A 65 14.06 -4.63 4.12
CA SER A 65 13.12 -4.25 5.16
C SER A 65 12.52 -5.52 5.80
N LYS A 66 12.50 -5.58 7.12
CA LYS A 66 11.97 -6.72 7.87
C LYS A 66 10.95 -6.27 8.90
N VAL A 67 9.94 -7.09 9.10
CA VAL A 67 8.92 -6.95 10.13
C VAL A 67 9.02 -8.13 11.09
N VAL A 68 8.68 -7.92 12.35
CA VAL A 68 8.70 -8.95 13.40
C VAL A 68 7.30 -9.47 13.68
N GLU A 69 6.31 -8.60 13.61
CA GLU A 69 4.91 -8.95 13.79
C GLU A 69 4.27 -9.19 12.40
N VAL A 70 3.77 -10.39 12.21
CA VAL A 70 3.13 -10.83 10.97
C VAL A 70 1.69 -11.23 11.27
N SER A 71 0.76 -10.74 10.46
CA SER A 71 -0.64 -11.17 10.50
C SER A 71 -0.94 -12.06 9.28
N SER A 72 -1.43 -13.26 9.53
CA SER A 72 -1.87 -14.15 8.46
C SER A 72 -3.11 -14.93 8.90
N GLY A 73 -4.15 -14.90 8.06
CA GLY A 73 -5.42 -15.56 8.35
C GLY A 73 -6.12 -15.08 9.64
N GLY A 74 -5.91 -13.81 10.03
CA GLY A 74 -6.45 -13.24 11.27
C GLY A 74 -5.68 -13.63 12.55
N ILE A 75 -4.52 -14.28 12.42
CA ILE A 75 -3.67 -14.64 13.55
C ILE A 75 -2.40 -13.78 13.50
N ASN A 76 -2.11 -13.10 14.59
CA ASN A 76 -0.86 -12.34 14.76
C ASN A 76 0.18 -13.22 15.48
N PHE A 77 1.40 -13.23 14.96
CA PHE A 77 2.51 -13.98 15.55
C PHE A 77 3.84 -13.25 15.29
N ASN A 78 4.81 -13.53 16.15
CA ASN A 78 6.13 -12.94 16.04
C ASN A 78 7.05 -13.88 15.23
N ALA A 79 7.42 -13.43 14.02
CA ALA A 79 8.43 -14.07 13.19
C ALA A 79 9.17 -12.99 12.38
N SER A 80 10.49 -13.15 12.25
CA SER A 80 11.24 -12.26 11.34
C SER A 80 10.86 -12.57 9.89
N SER A 81 10.17 -11.64 9.25
CA SER A 81 9.73 -11.78 7.87
C SER A 81 10.16 -10.57 7.05
N LEU A 82 10.39 -10.76 5.75
CA LEU A 82 10.54 -9.64 4.84
C LEU A 82 9.23 -8.84 4.82
N ASP A 83 9.37 -7.55 4.64
CA ASP A 83 8.26 -6.61 4.57
C ASP A 83 7.64 -6.67 3.19
N ILE A 84 6.54 -7.41 3.08
CA ILE A 84 5.81 -7.68 1.83
C ILE A 84 4.35 -7.33 2.05
N GLU A 85 3.81 -6.50 1.17
CA GLU A 85 2.39 -6.18 1.14
C GLU A 85 1.70 -6.99 0.03
N THR A 86 0.56 -7.56 0.36
CA THR A 86 -0.22 -8.37 -0.59
C THR A 86 -1.58 -7.75 -0.82
N VAL A 87 -1.99 -7.70 -2.08
CA VAL A 87 -3.36 -7.32 -2.46
C VAL A 87 -4.04 -8.43 -3.24
N ALA A 88 -5.33 -8.64 -2.96
CA ALA A 88 -6.16 -9.59 -3.69
C ALA A 88 -6.53 -9.02 -5.08
N ALA A 89 -5.51 -8.85 -5.93
CA ALA A 89 -5.61 -8.43 -7.32
C ALA A 89 -4.62 -9.27 -8.14
N GLY A 90 -5.12 -10.19 -8.92
CA GLY A 90 -4.35 -11.10 -9.76
C GLY A 90 -5.09 -11.40 -11.07
N GLY A 91 -4.50 -12.20 -11.94
CA GLY A 91 -5.12 -12.56 -13.22
C GLY A 91 -6.51 -13.19 -13.10
N GLY A 92 -6.78 -13.90 -11.98
CA GLY A 92 -8.08 -14.51 -11.69
C GLY A 92 -9.06 -13.63 -10.90
N SER A 93 -8.72 -12.39 -10.57
CA SER A 93 -9.65 -11.49 -9.87
C SER A 93 -10.94 -11.32 -10.65
N LEU A 94 -12.09 -11.58 -10.00
CA LEU A 94 -13.40 -11.54 -10.63
C LEU A 94 -13.75 -10.12 -11.05
N LEU A 95 -14.41 -10.01 -12.21
CA LEU A 95 -14.98 -8.79 -12.73
C LEU A 95 -16.47 -8.79 -12.49
N ASP A 96 -16.98 -7.75 -11.87
CA ASP A 96 -18.40 -7.68 -11.46
C ASP A 96 -18.94 -6.25 -11.61
N PHE A 97 -20.24 -6.11 -11.49
CA PHE A 97 -20.95 -4.84 -11.52
C PHE A 97 -22.03 -4.82 -10.43
N ASP A 98 -21.98 -3.84 -9.52
CA ASP A 98 -22.92 -3.74 -8.39
C ASP A 98 -24.22 -2.97 -8.70
N GLY A 99 -24.49 -2.70 -9.98
CA GLY A 99 -25.59 -1.86 -10.44
C GLY A 99 -25.16 -0.42 -10.73
N GLN A 100 -24.02 0.02 -10.25
CA GLN A 100 -23.52 1.39 -10.42
C GLN A 100 -22.04 1.49 -10.72
N ARG A 101 -21.20 0.62 -10.15
CA ARG A 101 -19.74 0.63 -10.27
C ARG A 101 -19.24 -0.69 -10.83
N LEU A 102 -18.12 -0.60 -11.55
CA LEU A 102 -17.36 -1.78 -11.93
C LEU A 102 -16.49 -2.22 -10.74
N LEU A 103 -16.47 -3.51 -10.46
CA LEU A 103 -15.72 -4.11 -9.36
C LEU A 103 -14.67 -5.09 -9.87
N VAL A 104 -13.48 -5.10 -9.25
CA VAL A 104 -12.42 -6.07 -9.50
C VAL A 104 -12.01 -6.69 -8.18
N GLY A 105 -12.23 -8.01 -8.04
CA GLY A 105 -12.01 -8.73 -6.79
C GLY A 105 -12.89 -8.22 -5.63
N PRO A 106 -12.58 -8.60 -4.37
CA PRO A 106 -11.41 -9.38 -3.92
C PRO A 106 -11.47 -10.88 -4.24
N GLU A 107 -12.63 -11.38 -4.66
CA GLU A 107 -12.79 -12.79 -5.02
C GLU A 107 -11.99 -13.15 -6.27
N SER A 108 -11.52 -14.40 -6.33
CA SER A 108 -10.77 -14.94 -7.46
C SER A 108 -11.45 -16.17 -8.04
N ALA A 109 -11.44 -16.29 -9.36
CA ALA A 109 -11.85 -17.49 -10.08
C ALA A 109 -10.99 -18.72 -9.72
N GLY A 110 -9.81 -18.50 -9.14
CA GLY A 110 -8.86 -19.56 -8.84
C GLY A 110 -8.34 -20.27 -10.09
N ALA A 111 -7.79 -21.47 -9.89
CA ALA A 111 -7.33 -22.31 -10.99
C ALA A 111 -8.47 -23.19 -11.57
N LEU A 112 -9.48 -23.50 -10.77
CA LEU A 112 -10.64 -24.32 -11.12
C LEU A 112 -11.90 -23.75 -10.45
N PRO A 113 -12.96 -23.35 -11.19
CA PRO A 113 -13.08 -23.44 -12.64
C PRO A 113 -12.17 -22.48 -13.44
N GLY A 114 -11.59 -21.46 -12.79
CA GLY A 114 -10.77 -20.44 -13.42
C GLY A 114 -11.61 -19.37 -14.17
N PRO A 115 -10.94 -18.45 -14.90
CA PRO A 115 -11.57 -17.50 -15.79
C PRO A 115 -12.43 -18.15 -16.87
N VAL A 116 -13.38 -17.40 -17.46
CA VAL A 116 -14.22 -17.88 -18.59
C VAL A 116 -13.38 -18.48 -19.71
N CYS A 117 -12.25 -17.86 -20.05
CA CYS A 117 -11.37 -18.32 -21.12
C CYS A 117 -10.76 -19.71 -20.89
N TYR A 118 -10.84 -20.26 -19.65
CA TYR A 118 -10.37 -21.63 -19.39
C TYR A 118 -11.35 -22.69 -19.86
N GLY A 119 -12.60 -22.33 -20.22
CA GLY A 119 -13.59 -23.24 -20.79
C GLY A 119 -14.14 -24.29 -19.80
N LEU A 120 -14.26 -23.91 -18.53
CA LEU A 120 -14.73 -24.76 -17.42
C LEU A 120 -15.89 -24.09 -16.64
N ASP A 121 -16.75 -23.33 -17.33
CA ASP A 121 -17.89 -22.59 -16.75
C ASP A 121 -17.48 -21.63 -15.61
N GLY A 122 -16.30 -20.99 -15.77
CA GLY A 122 -15.81 -19.97 -14.85
C GLY A 122 -16.52 -18.63 -15.02
N LYS A 123 -16.20 -17.69 -14.11
CA LYS A 123 -16.67 -16.30 -14.18
C LYS A 123 -15.65 -15.41 -14.88
N LEU A 124 -16.11 -14.24 -15.36
CA LEU A 124 -15.23 -13.21 -15.93
C LEU A 124 -14.17 -12.79 -14.90
N ALA A 125 -12.94 -12.77 -15.35
CA ALA A 125 -11.78 -12.40 -14.56
C ALA A 125 -10.84 -11.49 -15.34
N LEU A 126 -9.83 -10.93 -14.68
CA LEU A 126 -8.88 -9.99 -15.27
C LEU A 126 -8.10 -10.59 -16.46
N THR A 127 -7.84 -11.90 -16.43
CA THR A 127 -7.26 -12.64 -17.56
C THR A 127 -8.17 -12.55 -18.81
N ASP A 128 -9.49 -12.59 -18.62
CA ASP A 128 -10.46 -12.45 -19.73
C ASP A 128 -10.41 -11.05 -20.32
N ALA A 129 -10.28 -10.00 -19.49
CA ALA A 129 -10.10 -8.63 -19.96
C ALA A 129 -8.81 -8.48 -20.77
N ASN A 130 -7.68 -9.01 -20.30
CA ASN A 130 -6.43 -9.01 -21.04
C ASN A 130 -6.54 -9.77 -22.39
N LEU A 131 -7.32 -10.86 -22.42
CA LEU A 131 -7.56 -11.63 -23.65
C LEU A 131 -8.42 -10.84 -24.65
N VAL A 132 -9.49 -10.16 -24.19
CA VAL A 132 -10.32 -9.30 -25.04
C VAL A 132 -9.52 -8.16 -25.64
N LEU A 133 -8.67 -7.51 -24.85
CA LEU A 133 -7.82 -6.41 -25.29
C LEU A 133 -6.66 -6.83 -26.20
N GLY A 134 -6.43 -8.15 -26.36
CA GLY A 134 -5.33 -8.69 -27.14
C GLY A 134 -3.98 -8.64 -26.46
N ARG A 135 -3.92 -8.35 -25.14
CA ARG A 135 -2.69 -8.36 -24.32
C ARG A 135 -2.20 -9.79 -24.02
N ILE A 136 -3.09 -10.77 -24.17
CA ILE A 136 -2.79 -12.22 -24.16
C ILE A 136 -3.17 -12.78 -25.51
N HIS A 137 -2.26 -13.56 -26.11
CA HIS A 137 -2.49 -14.17 -27.43
C HIS A 137 -2.65 -15.70 -27.31
N PRO A 138 -3.85 -16.28 -27.63
CA PRO A 138 -4.16 -17.70 -27.37
C PRO A 138 -3.21 -18.69 -28.06
N ASN A 139 -2.56 -18.29 -29.18
CA ASN A 139 -1.65 -19.17 -29.91
C ASN A 139 -0.32 -19.40 -29.20
N PHE A 140 0.06 -18.51 -28.28
CA PHE A 140 1.30 -18.57 -27.52
C PHE A 140 1.09 -19.05 -26.08
N PHE A 141 -0.18 -19.28 -25.68
CA PHE A 141 -0.49 -19.89 -24.39
C PHE A 141 -0.47 -21.41 -24.47
N PRO A 142 -0.15 -22.11 -23.37
CA PRO A 142 -0.20 -23.57 -23.32
C PRO A 142 -1.60 -24.09 -23.68
N LYS A 143 -1.67 -25.23 -24.36
CA LYS A 143 -2.93 -25.92 -24.65
C LYS A 143 -3.27 -26.87 -23.51
N VAL A 144 -3.68 -26.34 -22.38
CA VAL A 144 -3.96 -27.08 -21.13
C VAL A 144 -5.36 -26.80 -20.58
N PHE A 145 -6.20 -26.12 -21.36
CA PHE A 145 -7.52 -25.68 -20.95
C PHE A 145 -8.65 -26.59 -21.48
N GLY A 146 -9.88 -26.26 -21.12
CA GLY A 146 -11.07 -27.05 -21.45
C GLY A 146 -11.18 -28.35 -20.63
N ILE A 147 -12.31 -29.02 -20.77
CA ILE A 147 -12.62 -30.26 -20.03
C ILE A 147 -11.59 -31.36 -20.29
N ASP A 148 -11.07 -31.43 -21.51
CA ASP A 148 -10.07 -32.41 -21.94
C ASP A 148 -8.60 -31.99 -21.66
N GLN A 149 -8.38 -30.78 -21.10
CA GLN A 149 -7.07 -30.21 -20.81
C GLN A 149 -6.14 -30.15 -22.06
N ARG A 150 -6.71 -29.95 -23.23
CA ARG A 150 -5.97 -29.87 -24.51
C ARG A 150 -6.36 -28.68 -25.37
N GLN A 151 -7.22 -27.82 -24.87
CA GLN A 151 -7.74 -26.68 -25.60
C GLN A 151 -6.89 -25.42 -25.36
N LYS A 152 -7.00 -24.46 -26.27
CA LYS A 152 -6.49 -23.10 -26.09
C LYS A 152 -7.45 -22.31 -25.23
N LEU A 153 -7.06 -21.10 -24.82
CA LEU A 153 -7.97 -20.13 -24.22
C LEU A 153 -9.19 -19.88 -25.14
N ASP A 154 -10.40 -19.96 -24.59
CA ASP A 154 -11.65 -19.74 -25.31
C ASP A 154 -11.98 -18.24 -25.44
N GLN A 155 -11.47 -17.64 -26.49
CA GLN A 155 -11.74 -16.22 -26.80
C GLN A 155 -13.21 -15.96 -27.17
N SER A 156 -13.91 -16.96 -27.70
CA SER A 156 -15.31 -16.80 -28.13
C SER A 156 -16.23 -16.74 -26.92
N ALA A 157 -16.09 -17.67 -25.98
CA ALA A 157 -16.83 -17.65 -24.71
C ALA A 157 -16.56 -16.35 -23.92
N THR A 158 -15.28 -15.90 -23.85
CA THR A 158 -14.91 -14.65 -23.22
C THR A 158 -15.63 -13.45 -23.82
N LYS A 159 -15.63 -13.33 -25.16
CA LYS A 159 -16.31 -12.22 -25.84
C LYS A 159 -17.81 -12.23 -25.58
N LEU A 160 -18.44 -13.40 -25.59
CA LEU A 160 -19.87 -13.51 -25.32
C LEU A 160 -20.22 -13.04 -23.89
N ALA A 161 -19.49 -13.53 -22.91
CA ALA A 161 -19.69 -13.11 -21.50
C ALA A 161 -19.47 -11.60 -21.28
N PHE A 162 -18.45 -11.03 -21.93
CA PHE A 162 -18.23 -9.56 -21.90
C PHE A 162 -19.35 -8.78 -22.61
N GLU A 163 -19.91 -9.30 -23.70
CA GLU A 163 -21.05 -8.66 -24.38
C GLU A 163 -22.29 -8.64 -23.49
N GLU A 164 -22.56 -9.71 -22.75
CA GLU A 164 -23.67 -9.81 -21.80
C GLU A 164 -23.49 -8.77 -20.69
N LEU A 165 -22.35 -8.75 -20.02
CA LEU A 165 -22.04 -7.79 -18.95
C LEU A 165 -22.08 -6.34 -19.47
N LYS A 166 -21.54 -6.07 -20.66
CA LYS A 166 -21.59 -4.73 -21.30
C LYS A 166 -23.02 -4.25 -21.51
N ASN A 167 -23.91 -5.13 -21.97
CA ASN A 167 -25.30 -4.78 -22.23
C ASN A 167 -26.03 -4.47 -20.92
N GLU A 168 -25.77 -5.23 -19.86
CA GLU A 168 -26.28 -4.98 -18.51
C GLU A 168 -25.85 -3.60 -18.00
N ILE A 169 -24.53 -3.32 -18.02
CA ILE A 169 -23.97 -2.05 -17.55
C ILE A 169 -24.53 -0.86 -18.33
N ASN A 170 -24.54 -0.94 -19.67
CA ASN A 170 -25.05 0.15 -20.50
C ASN A 170 -26.54 0.40 -20.27
N ALA A 171 -27.32 -0.63 -20.02
CA ALA A 171 -28.75 -0.48 -19.70
C ALA A 171 -28.98 0.15 -18.32
N ALA A 172 -28.18 -0.25 -17.31
CA ALA A 172 -28.32 0.25 -15.94
C ALA A 172 -27.81 1.69 -15.78
N THR A 173 -26.69 2.04 -16.42
CA THR A 173 -26.01 3.33 -16.21
C THR A 173 -26.29 4.36 -17.28
N GLY A 174 -26.89 3.99 -18.41
CA GLY A 174 -27.03 4.84 -19.60
C GLY A 174 -25.70 5.09 -20.32
N SER A 175 -24.61 4.40 -19.94
CA SER A 175 -23.30 4.50 -20.57
C SER A 175 -23.30 3.87 -21.97
N SER A 176 -22.26 4.13 -22.74
CA SER A 176 -22.08 3.59 -24.09
C SER A 176 -20.76 2.84 -24.24
N PHE A 177 -20.46 1.94 -23.27
CA PHE A 177 -19.26 1.14 -23.36
C PHE A 177 -19.23 0.28 -24.61
N THR A 178 -18.08 0.25 -25.27
CA THR A 178 -17.70 -0.80 -26.20
C THR A 178 -17.11 -1.98 -25.42
N LEU A 179 -16.94 -3.13 -26.05
CA LEU A 179 -16.30 -4.29 -25.43
C LEU A 179 -14.87 -3.95 -24.94
N ASP A 180 -14.14 -3.23 -25.76
CA ASP A 180 -12.76 -2.84 -25.48
C ASP A 180 -12.66 -1.81 -24.35
N SER A 181 -13.52 -0.78 -24.36
CA SER A 181 -13.51 0.25 -23.32
C SER A 181 -13.95 -0.31 -21.96
N LEU A 182 -14.88 -1.26 -21.92
CA LEU A 182 -15.27 -1.94 -20.69
C LEU A 182 -14.12 -2.79 -20.13
N ALA A 183 -13.49 -3.63 -20.98
CA ALA A 183 -12.36 -4.45 -20.57
C ALA A 183 -11.18 -3.59 -20.09
N GLN A 184 -10.92 -2.45 -20.74
CA GLN A 184 -9.89 -1.48 -20.32
C GLN A 184 -10.24 -0.87 -18.95
N GLY A 185 -11.50 -0.52 -18.71
CA GLY A 185 -11.95 0.02 -17.44
C GLY A 185 -11.68 -0.93 -16.26
N PHE A 186 -11.91 -2.21 -16.42
CA PHE A 186 -11.57 -3.21 -15.40
C PHE A 186 -10.04 -3.31 -15.17
N LEU A 187 -9.24 -3.21 -16.25
CA LEU A 187 -7.78 -3.16 -16.11
C LEU A 187 -7.33 -1.92 -15.33
N ASP A 188 -7.92 -0.77 -15.62
CA ASP A 188 -7.55 0.49 -14.98
C ASP A 188 -7.85 0.44 -13.47
N ILE A 189 -9.00 -0.10 -13.07
CA ILE A 189 -9.34 -0.33 -11.66
C ILE A 189 -8.32 -1.27 -10.99
N ALA A 190 -7.98 -2.38 -11.63
CA ALA A 190 -7.00 -3.33 -11.10
C ALA A 190 -5.61 -2.68 -10.94
N ASN A 191 -5.17 -1.90 -11.94
CA ASN A 191 -3.89 -1.21 -11.92
C ASN A 191 -3.82 -0.18 -10.78
N GLU A 192 -4.88 0.60 -10.55
CA GLU A 192 -4.94 1.55 -9.43
C GLU A 192 -4.91 0.85 -8.06
N LYS A 193 -5.62 -0.29 -7.90
CA LYS A 193 -5.56 -1.10 -6.66
C LYS A 193 -4.14 -1.61 -6.38
N MET A 194 -3.45 -2.11 -7.39
CA MET A 194 -2.07 -2.58 -7.28
C MET A 194 -1.10 -1.42 -6.99
N ALA A 195 -1.25 -0.30 -7.67
CA ALA A 195 -0.45 0.91 -7.42
C ALA A 195 -0.67 1.47 -6.00
N ALA A 196 -1.90 1.43 -5.47
CA ALA A 196 -2.19 1.83 -4.09
C ALA A 196 -1.43 0.96 -3.07
N THR A 197 -1.28 -0.33 -3.33
CA THR A 197 -0.49 -1.23 -2.47
C THR A 197 1.01 -0.89 -2.50
N ILE A 198 1.55 -0.54 -3.67
CA ILE A 198 2.94 -0.07 -3.80
C ILE A 198 3.13 1.24 -3.02
N LYS A 199 2.15 2.15 -3.03
CA LYS A 199 2.19 3.39 -2.23
C LYS A 199 2.24 3.10 -0.73
N LYS A 200 1.61 2.03 -0.22
CA LYS A 200 1.66 1.63 1.21
C LYS A 200 3.08 1.31 1.68
N ILE A 201 3.88 0.62 0.87
CA ILE A 201 5.27 0.25 1.22
C ILE A 201 6.31 1.32 0.86
N SER A 202 5.92 2.34 0.14
CA SER A 202 6.80 3.42 -0.31
C SER A 202 6.38 4.78 0.26
N ILE A 203 5.46 5.47 -0.37
CA ILE A 203 5.07 6.84 -0.01
C ILE A 203 4.54 6.93 1.42
N ALA A 204 3.72 5.98 1.88
CA ALA A 204 3.22 5.97 3.24
C ALA A 204 4.32 5.78 4.30
N ARG A 205 5.50 5.32 3.91
CA ARG A 205 6.70 5.18 4.74
C ARG A 205 7.73 6.28 4.48
N GLY A 206 7.36 7.31 3.73
CA GLY A 206 8.19 8.49 3.44
C GLY A 206 9.22 8.30 2.33
N TYR A 207 9.05 7.30 1.44
CA TYR A 207 9.95 7.08 0.30
C TYR A 207 9.30 7.58 -0.99
N ASP A 208 10.04 8.32 -1.80
CA ASP A 208 9.59 8.73 -3.13
C ASP A 208 9.70 7.55 -4.10
N VAL A 209 8.55 7.00 -4.49
CA VAL A 209 8.48 5.85 -5.39
C VAL A 209 9.05 6.13 -6.78
N ARG A 210 9.08 7.40 -7.22
CA ARG A 210 9.57 7.83 -8.54
C ARG A 210 11.09 7.61 -8.72
N ASN A 211 11.81 7.46 -7.61
CA ASN A 211 13.25 7.19 -7.59
C ASN A 211 13.59 5.70 -7.58
N HIS A 212 12.58 4.82 -7.79
CA HIS A 212 12.77 3.37 -7.80
C HIS A 212 12.64 2.81 -9.21
N THR A 213 13.34 1.72 -9.49
CA THR A 213 13.11 0.88 -10.68
C THR A 213 12.06 -0.17 -10.35
N LEU A 214 11.08 -0.40 -11.22
CA LEU A 214 10.06 -1.43 -11.06
C LEU A 214 10.57 -2.78 -11.58
N VAL A 215 10.79 -3.74 -10.69
CA VAL A 215 11.12 -5.13 -11.07
C VAL A 215 9.81 -5.90 -11.22
N SER A 216 9.38 -6.12 -12.45
CA SER A 216 8.12 -6.79 -12.76
C SER A 216 8.32 -8.27 -13.01
N PHE A 217 7.59 -9.12 -12.27
CA PHE A 217 7.68 -10.57 -12.35
C PHE A 217 6.36 -11.26 -11.98
N GLY A 218 6.30 -12.58 -12.10
CA GLY A 218 5.06 -13.34 -12.07
C GLY A 218 4.42 -13.45 -13.45
N GLY A 219 3.46 -14.35 -13.62
CA GLY A 219 2.88 -14.67 -14.93
C GLY A 219 2.05 -13.53 -15.55
N ALA A 220 1.44 -12.69 -14.73
CA ALA A 220 0.55 -11.61 -15.17
C ALA A 220 1.19 -10.21 -15.13
N ALA A 221 2.13 -9.96 -14.25
CA ALA A 221 2.70 -8.63 -14.02
C ALA A 221 3.21 -7.90 -15.29
N PRO A 222 3.90 -8.56 -16.24
CA PRO A 222 4.41 -7.88 -17.44
C PRO A 222 3.35 -7.31 -18.39
N GLN A 223 2.08 -7.70 -18.21
CA GLN A 223 0.96 -7.15 -18.96
C GLN A 223 0.47 -5.81 -18.38
N HIS A 224 0.81 -5.53 -17.11
CA HIS A 224 0.34 -4.39 -16.33
C HIS A 224 1.45 -3.37 -16.01
N CYS A 225 2.72 -3.75 -16.10
CA CYS A 225 3.86 -3.01 -15.57
C CYS A 225 3.99 -1.58 -16.13
N CYS A 226 3.72 -1.34 -17.43
CA CYS A 226 3.75 0.00 -18.01
C CYS A 226 2.69 0.92 -17.37
N SER A 227 1.45 0.43 -17.23
CA SER A 227 0.37 1.19 -16.59
C SER A 227 0.67 1.48 -15.12
N ILE A 228 1.18 0.49 -14.37
CA ILE A 228 1.60 0.65 -12.96
C ILE A 228 2.71 1.70 -12.82
N ALA A 229 3.74 1.62 -13.68
CA ALA A 229 4.85 2.57 -13.67
C ALA A 229 4.36 4.00 -13.94
N ARG A 230 3.46 4.17 -14.91
CA ARG A 230 2.83 5.46 -15.25
C ARG A 230 2.02 6.05 -14.09
N ILE A 231 1.20 5.23 -13.42
CA ILE A 231 0.40 5.65 -12.26
C ILE A 231 1.30 6.15 -11.13
N LEU A 232 2.42 5.48 -10.91
CA LEU A 232 3.37 5.78 -9.83
C LEU A 232 4.42 6.83 -10.20
N GLY A 233 4.57 7.17 -11.49
CA GLY A 233 5.62 8.04 -12.01
C GLY A 233 7.00 7.38 -12.00
N ILE A 234 7.08 6.05 -12.00
CA ILE A 234 8.31 5.27 -12.12
C ILE A 234 8.78 5.31 -13.57
N LYS A 235 10.04 5.67 -13.78
CA LYS A 235 10.58 5.85 -15.13
C LYS A 235 11.14 4.58 -15.76
N GLU A 236 11.58 3.65 -14.94
CA GLU A 236 12.30 2.47 -15.39
C GLU A 236 11.66 1.17 -14.88
N ILE A 237 11.52 0.20 -15.79
CA ILE A 237 11.00 -1.14 -15.49
C ILE A 237 12.02 -2.16 -15.94
N VAL A 238 12.24 -3.20 -15.16
CA VAL A 238 13.10 -4.33 -15.54
C VAL A 238 12.36 -5.65 -15.45
N ILE A 239 12.58 -6.50 -16.46
CA ILE A 239 12.03 -7.85 -16.55
C ILE A 239 13.16 -8.84 -16.81
N HIS A 240 13.40 -9.69 -15.82
CA HIS A 240 14.43 -10.72 -15.84
C HIS A 240 14.05 -11.88 -16.80
N PRO A 241 15.01 -12.60 -17.40
CA PRO A 241 14.71 -13.82 -18.18
C PRO A 241 13.88 -14.87 -17.44
N PHE A 242 14.06 -14.98 -16.13
CA PHE A 242 13.28 -15.88 -15.27
C PHE A 242 12.12 -15.18 -14.54
N SER A 243 11.58 -14.08 -15.09
CA SER A 243 10.50 -13.30 -14.44
C SER A 243 9.28 -14.14 -14.04
N SER A 244 8.92 -15.16 -14.80
CA SER A 244 7.79 -16.06 -14.46
C SER A 244 8.07 -17.01 -13.30
N ILE A 245 9.32 -17.19 -12.92
CA ILE A 245 9.79 -18.08 -11.84
C ILE A 245 10.83 -17.38 -10.96
N LEU A 246 10.72 -16.05 -10.81
CA LEU A 246 11.73 -15.26 -10.11
C LEU A 246 11.89 -15.67 -8.64
N SER A 247 10.83 -16.12 -7.99
CA SER A 247 10.90 -16.64 -6.62
C SER A 247 11.85 -17.84 -6.52
N ALA A 248 11.84 -18.75 -7.50
CA ALA A 248 12.77 -19.88 -7.53
C ALA A 248 14.22 -19.43 -7.81
N TYR A 249 14.40 -18.44 -8.72
CA TYR A 249 15.70 -17.81 -8.96
C TYR A 249 16.25 -17.14 -7.69
N GLY A 250 15.38 -16.44 -6.94
CA GLY A 250 15.76 -15.82 -5.68
C GLY A 250 16.13 -16.84 -4.60
N ILE A 251 15.37 -17.94 -4.46
CA ILE A 251 15.72 -19.02 -3.53
C ILE A 251 17.12 -19.58 -3.85
N ALA A 252 17.43 -19.77 -5.13
CA ALA A 252 18.73 -20.27 -5.57
C ALA A 252 19.88 -19.25 -5.36
N ASN A 253 19.59 -17.97 -5.19
CA ASN A 253 20.55 -16.91 -4.88
C ASN A 253 20.53 -16.50 -3.39
N ALA A 254 19.67 -17.10 -2.57
CA ALA A 254 19.57 -16.76 -1.17
C ALA A 254 20.79 -17.25 -0.37
N ASN A 255 21.15 -16.49 0.61
CA ASN A 255 22.29 -16.78 1.51
C ASN A 255 21.81 -17.60 2.72
N GLN A 256 22.72 -18.36 3.30
CA GLN A 256 22.52 -18.89 4.65
C GLN A 256 22.36 -17.74 5.62
N PHE A 257 21.31 -17.76 6.44
CA PHE A 257 20.94 -16.65 7.30
C PHE A 257 20.56 -17.15 8.69
N ARG A 258 21.09 -16.50 9.70
CA ARG A 258 20.74 -16.70 11.10
C ARG A 258 20.51 -15.36 11.77
N TYR A 259 19.58 -15.31 12.67
CA TYR A 259 19.35 -14.10 13.47
C TYR A 259 19.05 -14.43 14.93
N ALA A 260 19.35 -13.49 15.81
CA ALA A 260 18.96 -13.54 17.19
C ALA A 260 18.52 -12.15 17.65
N VAL A 261 17.52 -12.14 18.53
CA VAL A 261 16.97 -10.92 19.12
C VAL A 261 16.95 -11.10 20.63
N LYS A 262 17.37 -10.06 21.36
CA LYS A 262 17.23 -9.98 22.82
C LYS A 262 16.47 -8.73 23.21
N SER A 263 15.35 -8.90 23.88
CA SER A 263 14.58 -7.80 24.46
C SER A 263 15.34 -7.23 25.67
N VAL A 264 15.40 -5.91 25.73
CA VAL A 264 16.11 -5.15 26.78
C VAL A 264 15.13 -4.24 27.52
N VAL A 265 14.38 -3.41 26.80
CA VAL A 265 13.35 -2.47 27.30
C VAL A 265 13.90 -1.54 28.39
N GLU A 266 14.81 -0.66 28.01
CA GLU A 266 15.39 0.33 28.91
C GLU A 266 15.61 1.68 28.21
N PRO A 267 15.70 2.82 28.92
CA PRO A 267 15.99 4.11 28.31
C PRO A 267 17.29 4.06 27.50
N LEU A 268 17.28 4.65 26.31
CA LEU A 268 18.48 4.79 25.50
C LEU A 268 19.42 5.82 26.14
N THR A 269 20.51 5.35 26.68
CA THR A 269 21.58 6.12 27.32
C THR A 269 22.94 5.67 26.82
N GLN A 270 24.00 6.40 27.15
CA GLN A 270 25.38 5.96 26.88
C GLN A 270 25.71 4.61 27.54
N ASP A 271 25.11 4.33 28.70
CA ASP A 271 25.36 3.06 29.43
C ASP A 271 24.59 1.90 28.77
N SER A 272 23.33 2.09 28.38
CA SER A 272 22.57 1.07 27.65
C SER A 272 23.16 0.81 26.25
N TYR A 273 23.69 1.84 25.59
CA TYR A 273 24.44 1.68 24.35
C TYR A 273 25.70 0.83 24.54
N LYS A 274 26.50 1.09 25.60
CA LYS A 274 27.69 0.27 25.90
C LYS A 274 27.34 -1.16 26.27
N SER A 275 26.25 -1.38 27.00
CA SER A 275 25.79 -2.73 27.34
C SER A 275 25.35 -3.50 26.10
N SER A 276 24.80 -2.82 25.09
CA SER A 276 24.39 -3.43 23.82
C SER A 276 25.56 -4.10 23.08
N LEU A 277 26.79 -3.57 23.17
CA LEU A 277 27.98 -4.20 22.58
C LEU A 277 28.19 -5.64 23.11
N SER A 278 28.09 -5.82 24.42
CA SER A 278 28.25 -7.15 25.03
C SER A 278 27.11 -8.09 24.64
N ILE A 279 25.89 -7.56 24.49
CA ILE A 279 24.72 -8.33 24.04
C ILE A 279 24.93 -8.76 22.59
N ILE A 280 25.37 -7.85 21.72
CA ILE A 280 25.66 -8.12 20.31
C ILE A 280 26.66 -9.28 20.17
N ASP A 281 27.77 -9.23 20.91
CA ASP A 281 28.78 -10.29 20.85
C ASP A 281 28.25 -11.63 21.39
N SER A 282 27.47 -11.60 22.45
CA SER A 282 26.85 -12.81 23.01
C SER A 282 25.83 -13.47 22.08
N LEU A 283 25.13 -12.67 21.27
CA LEU A 283 24.17 -13.15 20.26
C LEU A 283 24.87 -13.62 18.98
N ALA A 284 25.90 -12.90 18.54
CA ALA A 284 26.60 -13.19 17.30
C ALA A 284 27.41 -14.49 17.34
N SER A 285 28.13 -14.72 18.45
CA SER A 285 29.09 -15.83 18.54
C SER A 285 28.47 -17.23 18.30
N PRO A 286 27.33 -17.57 18.91
CA PRO A 286 26.66 -18.85 18.63
C PRO A 286 26.21 -18.99 17.16
N LEU A 287 25.72 -17.91 16.55
CA LEU A 287 25.22 -17.92 15.17
C LEU A 287 26.37 -18.11 14.15
N VAL A 288 27.49 -17.48 14.38
CA VAL A 288 28.70 -17.66 13.56
C VAL A 288 29.18 -19.11 13.66
N LEU A 289 29.27 -19.65 14.89
CA LEU A 289 29.71 -21.04 15.12
C LEU A 289 28.74 -22.04 14.45
N GLU A 290 27.45 -21.76 14.45
CA GLU A 290 26.46 -22.61 13.76
C GLU A 290 26.74 -22.67 12.25
N LEU A 291 26.96 -21.52 11.60
CA LEU A 291 27.26 -21.47 10.17
C LEU A 291 28.61 -22.14 9.84
N GLU A 292 29.62 -21.95 10.67
CA GLU A 292 30.90 -22.65 10.53
C GLU A 292 30.76 -24.18 10.65
N ASN A 293 29.90 -24.65 11.57
CA ASN A 293 29.62 -26.08 11.73
C ASN A 293 28.84 -26.67 10.52
N LEU A 294 28.10 -25.85 9.78
CA LEU A 294 27.45 -26.23 8.52
C LEU A 294 28.45 -26.25 7.32
N GLY A 295 29.71 -25.87 7.56
CA GLY A 295 30.76 -25.89 6.55
C GLY A 295 31.03 -24.57 5.86
N GLU A 296 30.38 -23.49 6.33
CA GLU A 296 30.61 -22.15 5.77
C GLU A 296 31.99 -21.62 6.21
N ASN A 297 32.64 -20.90 5.30
CA ASN A 297 33.95 -20.35 5.60
C ASN A 297 33.80 -19.04 6.39
N SER A 298 34.52 -18.87 7.49
CA SER A 298 34.50 -17.66 8.34
C SER A 298 34.74 -16.36 7.57
N LYS A 299 35.46 -16.40 6.43
CA LYS A 299 35.70 -15.23 5.58
C LYS A 299 34.48 -14.78 4.79
N ASP A 300 33.55 -15.69 4.55
CA ASP A 300 32.33 -15.45 3.79
C ASP A 300 31.15 -15.13 4.74
N ILE A 301 31.39 -15.15 6.06
CA ILE A 301 30.41 -14.83 7.08
C ILE A 301 30.47 -13.34 7.42
N SER A 302 29.37 -12.65 7.23
CA SER A 302 29.19 -11.23 7.60
C SER A 302 28.22 -11.09 8.78
N LYS A 303 28.47 -10.07 9.63
CA LYS A 303 27.64 -9.74 10.78
C LYS A 303 27.07 -8.33 10.63
N LYS A 304 25.74 -8.19 10.79
CA LYS A 304 25.07 -6.90 10.91
C LYS A 304 24.34 -6.86 12.25
N SER A 305 24.37 -5.70 12.90
CA SER A 305 23.71 -5.49 14.20
C SER A 305 22.77 -4.30 14.11
N PHE A 306 21.66 -4.38 14.82
CA PHE A 306 20.61 -3.35 14.82
C PHE A 306 20.08 -3.14 16.23
N LEU A 307 19.60 -1.94 16.51
CA LEU A 307 18.79 -1.66 17.69
C LEU A 307 17.36 -1.32 17.24
N ASP A 308 16.38 -1.91 17.92
CA ASP A 308 14.99 -1.50 17.80
C ASP A 308 14.74 -0.41 18.84
N LEU A 309 14.54 0.83 18.39
CA LEU A 309 14.36 2.02 19.22
C LEU A 309 12.92 2.53 19.09
N ARG A 310 12.35 3.03 20.17
CA ARG A 310 11.04 3.69 20.13
C ARG A 310 10.99 4.92 21.01
N VAL A 311 10.03 5.79 20.75
CA VAL A 311 9.68 6.87 21.68
C VAL A 311 8.98 6.24 22.89
N VAL A 312 9.36 6.63 24.10
CA VAL A 312 8.74 6.10 25.33
C VAL A 312 7.22 6.31 25.30
N GLY A 313 6.48 5.21 25.44
CA GLY A 313 5.02 5.19 25.43
C GLY A 313 4.40 4.81 24.08
N THR A 314 5.19 4.65 23.01
CA THR A 314 4.71 4.09 21.74
C THR A 314 5.04 2.58 21.67
N ASP A 315 4.31 1.83 20.83
CA ASP A 315 4.50 0.38 20.69
C ASP A 315 5.34 -0.03 19.49
N ASN A 316 5.48 0.87 18.52
CA ASN A 316 6.16 0.57 17.26
C ASN A 316 7.64 0.99 17.31
N PRO A 317 8.57 0.06 17.52
CA PRO A 317 9.98 0.38 17.41
C PRO A 317 10.40 0.55 15.96
N LEU A 318 11.34 1.46 15.73
CA LEU A 318 12.04 1.63 14.46
C LEU A 318 13.40 0.93 14.57
N THR A 319 13.71 0.11 13.57
CA THR A 319 14.99 -0.59 13.52
C THR A 319 16.06 0.33 12.92
N VAL A 320 17.11 0.59 13.67
CA VAL A 320 18.27 1.39 13.24
C VAL A 320 19.52 0.52 13.18
N PRO A 321 20.40 0.67 12.17
CA PRO A 321 21.71 0.03 12.17
C PRO A 321 22.50 0.43 13.43
N PHE A 322 23.22 -0.53 14.02
CA PHE A 322 24.09 -0.25 15.15
C PHE A 322 25.35 0.49 14.63
N ASP A 323 25.54 1.70 15.14
CA ASP A 323 26.64 2.61 14.78
C ASP A 323 27.04 3.43 16.00
N ASP A 324 27.88 4.43 15.87
CA ASP A 324 28.18 5.36 16.95
C ASP A 324 26.89 5.98 17.52
N TYR A 325 26.87 6.19 18.83
CA TYR A 325 25.66 6.59 19.57
C TYR A 325 24.94 7.80 18.95
N GLU A 326 25.67 8.85 18.60
CA GLU A 326 25.10 10.08 18.02
C GLU A 326 24.60 9.86 16.58
N VAL A 327 25.30 9.07 15.78
CA VAL A 327 24.90 8.69 14.42
C VAL A 327 23.60 7.89 14.45
N MET A 328 23.52 6.89 15.33
CA MET A 328 22.36 6.05 15.49
C MET A 328 21.15 6.85 16.00
N LEU A 329 21.35 7.77 16.96
CA LEU A 329 20.31 8.65 17.46
C LEU A 329 19.76 9.56 16.35
N GLN A 330 20.64 10.14 15.55
CA GLN A 330 20.24 10.99 14.41
C GLN A 330 19.49 10.17 13.36
N HIS A 331 19.96 8.97 13.01
CA HIS A 331 19.24 8.05 12.12
C HIS A 331 17.82 7.75 12.62
N PHE A 332 17.66 7.52 13.92
CA PHE A 332 16.32 7.30 14.48
C PHE A 332 15.41 8.52 14.29
N ILE A 333 15.93 9.72 14.57
CA ILE A 333 15.17 10.97 14.41
C ILE A 333 14.77 11.16 12.95
N ASP A 334 15.70 10.98 12.01
CA ASP A 334 15.46 11.14 10.58
C ASP A 334 14.39 10.17 10.05
N ILE A 335 14.45 8.89 10.46
CA ILE A 335 13.44 7.89 10.10
C ILE A 335 12.09 8.25 10.70
N HIS A 336 12.06 8.69 11.97
CA HIS A 336 10.84 9.10 12.66
C HIS A 336 10.18 10.31 11.98
N GLU A 337 10.95 11.37 11.68
CA GLU A 337 10.45 12.54 10.95
C GLU A 337 9.92 12.17 9.56
N LYS A 338 10.67 11.36 8.84
CA LYS A 338 10.28 10.90 7.50
C LYS A 338 8.98 10.09 7.51
N GLN A 339 8.79 9.25 8.52
CA GLN A 339 7.63 8.37 8.60
C GLN A 339 6.39 9.06 9.20
N PHE A 340 6.59 9.92 10.20
CA PHE A 340 5.50 10.49 10.99
C PHE A 340 5.32 12.01 10.83
N GLY A 341 6.26 12.70 10.17
CA GLY A 341 6.16 14.13 9.87
C GLY A 341 6.55 15.06 11.01
N PHE A 342 7.10 14.55 12.13
CA PHE A 342 7.59 15.36 13.26
C PHE A 342 8.75 14.71 14.01
N SER A 343 9.60 15.52 14.63
CA SER A 343 10.68 15.05 15.51
C SER A 343 10.14 14.52 16.84
N PRO A 344 10.71 13.43 17.38
CA PRO A 344 10.31 12.93 18.68
C PRO A 344 10.65 13.92 19.80
N SER A 345 9.66 14.25 20.63
CA SER A 345 9.80 15.21 21.74
C SER A 345 10.07 14.55 23.09
N ARG A 346 10.04 13.22 23.16
CA ARG A 346 10.26 12.42 24.37
C ARG A 346 11.57 11.64 24.32
N LYS A 347 11.89 11.05 25.49
CA LYS A 347 13.02 10.11 25.63
C LYS A 347 12.82 8.91 24.69
N ILE A 348 13.93 8.38 24.21
CA ILE A 348 13.97 7.18 23.38
C ILE A 348 14.27 5.99 24.28
N GLU A 349 13.68 4.87 23.97
CA GLU A 349 13.82 3.60 24.67
C GLU A 349 14.42 2.56 23.71
N LEU A 350 15.43 1.83 24.20
CA LEU A 350 15.96 0.65 23.55
C LEU A 350 15.04 -0.54 23.85
N VAL A 351 14.42 -1.08 22.82
CA VAL A 351 13.47 -2.21 22.95
C VAL A 351 14.19 -3.54 22.79
N ASN A 352 14.91 -3.70 21.66
CA ASN A 352 15.63 -4.93 21.36
C ASN A 352 17.04 -4.64 20.83
N VAL A 353 17.92 -5.60 21.05
CA VAL A 353 19.19 -5.75 20.34
C VAL A 353 19.04 -6.91 19.37
N ARG A 354 19.34 -6.68 18.10
CA ARG A 354 19.22 -7.67 17.04
C ARG A 354 20.55 -7.89 16.36
N VAL A 355 20.87 -9.15 16.08
CA VAL A 355 22.05 -9.54 15.30
C VAL A 355 21.62 -10.45 14.16
N GLU A 356 22.16 -10.17 13.00
CA GLU A 356 22.00 -10.96 11.79
C GLU A 356 23.37 -11.43 11.31
N VAL A 357 23.47 -12.72 11.03
CA VAL A 357 24.69 -13.35 10.52
C VAL A 357 24.37 -14.04 9.20
N THR A 358 25.12 -13.70 8.17
CA THR A 358 24.88 -14.16 6.80
C THR A 358 26.15 -14.79 6.25
N ALA A 359 26.07 -16.01 5.76
CA ALA A 359 27.14 -16.61 4.97
C ALA A 359 26.79 -16.51 3.49
N THR A 360 27.68 -15.89 2.71
CA THR A 360 27.45 -15.68 1.27
C THR A 360 27.59 -17.00 0.52
N SER A 361 26.50 -17.47 -0.08
CA SER A 361 26.49 -18.66 -0.93
C SER A 361 27.03 -18.35 -2.34
N ASN A 362 27.38 -19.40 -3.09
CA ASN A 362 27.71 -19.27 -4.50
C ASN A 362 26.47 -18.83 -5.28
N ARG A 363 26.49 -17.58 -5.75
CA ARG A 363 25.38 -17.02 -6.52
C ARG A 363 25.33 -17.60 -7.93
N ILE A 364 24.13 -17.80 -8.44
CA ILE A 364 23.91 -18.05 -9.86
C ILE A 364 24.26 -16.77 -10.60
N VAL A 365 25.25 -16.83 -11.47
CA VAL A 365 25.66 -15.72 -12.32
C VAL A 365 24.83 -15.75 -13.58
N ASP A 366 24.17 -14.64 -13.90
CA ASP A 366 23.44 -14.52 -15.16
C ASP A 366 24.39 -14.65 -16.35
N ASN A 367 23.99 -15.44 -17.33
CA ASN A 367 24.78 -15.65 -18.53
C ASN A 367 24.84 -14.39 -19.39
N LEU A 368 26.02 -14.08 -19.90
CA LEU A 368 26.17 -13.01 -20.88
C LEU A 368 25.57 -13.46 -22.22
N LEU A 369 24.74 -12.62 -22.82
CA LEU A 369 24.27 -12.85 -24.18
C LEU A 369 25.40 -12.67 -25.20
N ASP A 370 25.43 -13.54 -26.21
CA ASP A 370 26.33 -13.41 -27.35
C ASP A 370 26.01 -12.14 -28.17
N SER A 371 27.08 -11.49 -28.69
CA SER A 371 26.99 -10.22 -29.39
C SER A 371 26.76 -10.32 -30.90
N ASN A 372 26.69 -11.51 -31.44
CA ASN A 372 26.68 -11.77 -32.91
C ASN A 372 25.33 -12.32 -33.38
N VAL A 373 24.23 -11.63 -33.10
CA VAL A 373 22.91 -12.00 -33.64
C VAL A 373 22.44 -10.90 -34.58
N ASP A 374 21.91 -11.29 -35.73
CA ASP A 374 21.29 -10.40 -36.70
C ASP A 374 20.12 -9.61 -36.06
N ALA A 375 19.77 -8.46 -36.63
CA ALA A 375 18.63 -7.69 -36.16
C ALA A 375 17.36 -8.57 -36.11
N PRO A 376 16.65 -8.61 -34.96
CA PRO A 376 15.51 -9.52 -34.82
C PRO A 376 14.38 -9.13 -35.76
N VAL A 377 13.82 -10.13 -36.45
CA VAL A 377 12.61 -9.96 -37.26
C VAL A 377 11.41 -10.28 -36.39
N ALA A 378 10.33 -9.51 -36.54
CA ALA A 378 9.09 -9.81 -35.84
C ALA A 378 8.58 -11.20 -36.25
N HIS A 379 8.24 -12.01 -35.26
CA HIS A 379 7.70 -13.36 -35.50
C HIS A 379 6.35 -13.31 -36.19
N SER A 380 5.49 -12.38 -35.79
CA SER A 380 4.16 -12.13 -36.33
C SER A 380 3.66 -10.74 -35.91
N GLU A 381 2.44 -10.40 -36.27
CA GLU A 381 1.74 -9.21 -35.80
C GLU A 381 0.43 -9.59 -35.10
N THR A 382 -0.01 -8.78 -34.15
CA THR A 382 -1.33 -8.90 -33.52
C THR A 382 -1.98 -7.53 -33.37
N GLU A 383 -3.27 -7.53 -33.06
CA GLU A 383 -3.99 -6.30 -32.71
C GLU A 383 -4.18 -6.25 -31.19
N ILE A 384 -3.79 -5.14 -30.58
CA ILE A 384 -4.03 -4.86 -29.16
C ILE A 384 -4.77 -3.53 -29.00
N PHE A 385 -5.58 -3.42 -27.96
CA PHE A 385 -6.25 -2.18 -27.60
C PHE A 385 -5.36 -1.40 -26.61
N ILE A 386 -4.95 -0.21 -27.03
CA ILE A 386 -4.13 0.71 -26.21
C ILE A 386 -4.59 2.14 -26.50
N SER A 387 -4.68 2.98 -25.46
CA SER A 387 -5.02 4.40 -25.59
C SER A 387 -6.28 4.67 -26.41
N GLY A 388 -7.31 3.85 -26.19
CA GLY A 388 -8.62 4.02 -26.83
C GLY A 388 -8.74 3.48 -28.26
N ASN A 389 -7.68 2.86 -28.82
CA ASN A 389 -7.68 2.38 -30.20
C ASN A 389 -7.11 0.96 -30.30
N ARG A 390 -7.62 0.18 -31.28
CA ARG A 390 -6.98 -1.06 -31.70
C ARG A 390 -5.87 -0.75 -32.72
N ILE A 391 -4.68 -1.20 -32.38
CA ILE A 391 -3.47 -0.98 -33.17
C ILE A 391 -2.75 -2.30 -33.46
N LYS A 392 -2.18 -2.42 -34.64
CA LYS A 392 -1.31 -3.55 -35.00
C LYS A 392 0.06 -3.37 -34.39
N VAL A 393 0.53 -4.41 -33.70
CA VAL A 393 1.85 -4.41 -33.05
C VAL A 393 2.63 -5.64 -33.46
N PRO A 394 3.97 -5.51 -33.60
CA PRO A 394 4.82 -6.67 -33.87
C PRO A 394 4.98 -7.53 -32.62
N ILE A 395 5.02 -8.84 -32.80
CA ILE A 395 5.35 -9.82 -31.78
C ILE A 395 6.79 -10.27 -31.99
N PHE A 396 7.59 -10.21 -30.93
CA PHE A 396 8.94 -10.76 -30.88
C PHE A 396 8.99 -11.93 -29.88
N LEU A 397 9.73 -12.96 -30.23
CA LEU A 397 10.08 -14.01 -29.27
C LEU A 397 11.29 -13.53 -28.44
N ARG A 398 11.24 -13.67 -27.13
CA ARG A 398 12.29 -13.18 -26.24
C ARG A 398 13.67 -13.75 -26.61
N GLU A 399 13.73 -15.01 -26.93
CA GLU A 399 14.96 -15.72 -27.32
C GLU A 399 15.62 -15.16 -28.59
N SER A 400 14.86 -14.44 -29.45
CA SER A 400 15.37 -13.82 -30.66
C SER A 400 15.97 -12.43 -30.45
N LEU A 401 15.87 -11.87 -29.25
CA LEU A 401 16.30 -10.50 -28.94
C LEU A 401 17.79 -10.47 -28.57
N PRO A 402 18.67 -9.83 -29.40
CA PRO A 402 20.09 -9.76 -29.09
C PRO A 402 20.40 -8.69 -28.05
N LYS A 403 21.54 -8.83 -27.39
CA LYS A 403 22.12 -7.79 -26.52
C LYS A 403 22.23 -6.46 -27.26
N GLY A 404 21.85 -5.39 -26.56
CA GLY A 404 21.89 -4.02 -27.09
C GLY A 404 20.75 -3.67 -28.03
N TYR A 405 19.83 -4.61 -28.30
CA TYR A 405 18.64 -4.29 -29.07
C TYR A 405 17.79 -3.23 -28.39
N THR A 406 17.37 -2.22 -29.13
CA THR A 406 16.50 -1.16 -28.66
C THR A 406 15.33 -1.00 -29.61
N LYS A 407 14.12 -0.79 -29.09
CA LYS A 407 12.95 -0.53 -29.90
C LYS A 407 11.90 0.24 -29.12
N GLN A 408 11.31 1.22 -29.81
CA GLN A 408 10.16 1.96 -29.29
C GLN A 408 8.90 1.09 -29.32
N GLY A 409 8.08 1.17 -28.26
CA GLY A 409 6.73 0.63 -28.27
C GLY A 409 5.81 1.34 -29.28
N PRO A 410 4.67 0.78 -29.61
CA PRO A 410 4.10 -0.43 -29.02
C PRO A 410 4.62 -1.72 -29.66
N LEU A 411 4.87 -2.71 -28.83
CA LEU A 411 5.23 -4.06 -29.28
C LEU A 411 4.89 -5.11 -28.20
N MET A 412 4.87 -6.36 -28.60
CA MET A 412 4.65 -7.49 -27.70
C MET A 412 5.89 -8.40 -27.72
N ILE A 413 6.33 -8.83 -26.54
CA ILE A 413 7.36 -9.84 -26.37
C ILE A 413 6.74 -11.05 -25.74
N ILE A 414 6.98 -12.21 -26.33
CA ILE A 414 6.49 -13.49 -25.85
C ILE A 414 7.68 -14.35 -25.44
N ASP A 415 7.55 -14.90 -24.27
CA ASP A 415 8.39 -15.89 -23.67
C ASP A 415 7.54 -17.16 -23.39
N GLU A 416 8.14 -18.29 -23.10
CA GLU A 416 7.41 -19.56 -22.85
C GLU A 416 6.32 -19.45 -21.77
N LYS A 417 6.46 -18.54 -20.81
CA LYS A 417 5.65 -18.49 -19.59
C LYS A 417 5.05 -17.13 -19.30
N THR A 418 5.35 -16.11 -20.10
CA THR A 418 4.83 -14.77 -19.89
C THR A 418 4.70 -13.98 -21.18
N THR A 419 3.84 -12.97 -21.17
CA THR A 419 3.66 -12.02 -22.25
C THR A 419 3.91 -10.63 -21.72
N LEU A 420 4.83 -9.89 -22.36
CA LEU A 420 5.11 -8.50 -22.07
C LEU A 420 4.47 -7.63 -23.13
N VAL A 421 3.75 -6.61 -22.71
CA VAL A 421 3.24 -5.53 -23.56
C VAL A 421 4.07 -4.27 -23.28
N VAL A 422 4.85 -3.83 -24.27
CA VAL A 422 5.54 -2.54 -24.23
C VAL A 422 4.60 -1.51 -24.82
N GLU A 423 4.17 -0.54 -24.02
CA GLU A 423 3.22 0.49 -24.45
C GLU A 423 3.92 1.62 -25.24
N PRO A 424 3.17 2.48 -26.00
CA PRO A 424 3.78 3.45 -26.93
C PRO A 424 4.75 4.46 -26.31
N ASP A 425 4.54 4.81 -25.05
CA ASP A 425 5.35 5.77 -24.28
C ASP A 425 6.56 5.14 -23.59
N PHE A 426 6.88 3.88 -23.90
CA PHE A 426 8.04 3.17 -23.38
C PHE A 426 8.97 2.73 -24.52
N SER A 427 10.25 2.90 -24.31
CA SER A 427 11.32 2.31 -25.12
C SER A 427 11.86 1.06 -24.41
N LEU A 428 12.12 0.01 -25.19
CA LEU A 428 12.70 -1.24 -24.74
C LEU A 428 14.20 -1.29 -25.06
N LYS A 429 15.00 -1.79 -24.11
CA LYS A 429 16.42 -2.10 -24.30
C LYS A 429 16.75 -3.46 -23.71
N VAL A 430 17.50 -4.28 -24.44
CA VAL A 430 18.03 -5.55 -23.93
C VAL A 430 19.45 -5.34 -23.44
N ASN A 431 19.71 -5.60 -22.16
CA ASN A 431 21.06 -5.45 -21.61
C ASN A 431 21.96 -6.67 -21.88
N LYS A 432 23.19 -6.64 -21.38
CA LYS A 432 24.19 -7.70 -21.57
C LYS A 432 23.80 -9.06 -20.96
N PHE A 433 22.87 -9.08 -20.01
CA PHE A 433 22.38 -10.29 -19.34
C PHE A 433 21.01 -10.77 -19.89
N GLY A 434 20.47 -10.11 -20.93
CA GLY A 434 19.16 -10.43 -21.47
C GLY A 434 17.98 -9.89 -20.65
N HIS A 435 18.25 -9.00 -19.68
CA HIS A 435 17.17 -8.29 -19.01
C HIS A 435 16.53 -7.32 -19.99
N LEU A 436 15.21 -7.28 -19.98
CA LEU A 436 14.44 -6.28 -20.73
C LEU A 436 14.28 -5.06 -19.84
N ILE A 437 14.91 -3.97 -20.20
CA ILE A 437 14.80 -2.68 -19.51
C ILE A 437 13.89 -1.80 -20.35
N MET A 438 12.85 -1.28 -19.74
CA MET A 438 11.94 -0.33 -20.37
C MET A 438 12.06 1.03 -19.70
N GLU A 439 12.20 2.06 -20.49
CA GLU A 439 12.29 3.45 -20.02
C GLU A 439 11.09 4.25 -20.56
N GLN A 440 10.45 5.02 -19.69
CA GLN A 440 9.35 5.90 -20.09
C GLN A 440 9.89 7.18 -20.71
N ASP A 441 9.50 7.47 -21.96
CA ASP A 441 10.03 8.60 -22.74
C ASP A 441 9.48 9.95 -22.29
N SER A 442 8.23 9.98 -21.81
CA SER A 442 7.57 11.18 -21.30
C SER A 442 6.46 10.81 -20.32
N ILE A 443 6.30 11.59 -19.26
CA ILE A 443 5.18 11.42 -18.35
C ILE A 443 3.92 11.95 -19.03
N GLN A 444 3.11 11.06 -19.57
CA GLN A 444 1.75 11.40 -20.01
C GLN A 444 0.87 11.49 -18.77
N GLN A 445 0.30 12.65 -18.50
CA GLN A 445 -0.74 12.78 -17.48
C GLN A 445 -2.00 12.08 -17.97
N VAL A 446 -2.49 11.12 -17.21
CA VAL A 446 -3.81 10.53 -17.43
C VAL A 446 -4.84 11.61 -17.13
N SER A 447 -5.59 12.05 -18.14
CA SER A 447 -6.66 13.02 -17.96
C SER A 447 -7.96 12.29 -17.64
N PHE A 448 -8.55 12.59 -16.50
CA PHE A 448 -9.91 12.15 -16.16
C PHE A 448 -10.92 13.23 -16.56
N SER A 449 -12.10 12.81 -17.02
CA SER A 449 -13.21 13.72 -17.23
C SER A 449 -13.89 14.04 -15.91
N SER A 450 -14.45 15.26 -15.79
CA SER A 450 -15.32 15.62 -14.67
C SER A 450 -16.75 15.06 -14.81
N GLU A 451 -17.06 14.36 -15.90
CA GLU A 451 -18.33 13.67 -16.09
C GLU A 451 -18.37 12.35 -15.32
N ARG A 452 -19.54 11.96 -14.83
CA ARG A 452 -19.72 10.71 -14.06
C ARG A 452 -19.45 9.50 -14.95
N ASP A 453 -18.49 8.69 -14.59
CA ASP A 453 -18.09 7.46 -15.27
C ASP A 453 -17.90 6.33 -14.27
N PRO A 454 -18.48 5.14 -14.48
CA PRO A 454 -18.43 4.02 -13.52
C PRO A 454 -17.02 3.52 -13.19
N VAL A 455 -16.08 3.59 -14.12
CA VAL A 455 -14.67 3.21 -13.92
C VAL A 455 -14.00 4.22 -12.99
N SER A 456 -14.08 5.49 -13.35
CA SER A 456 -13.48 6.59 -12.59
C SER A 456 -14.11 6.71 -11.20
N LEU A 457 -15.41 6.39 -11.07
CA LEU A 457 -16.11 6.39 -9.78
C LEU A 457 -15.47 5.40 -8.80
N GLU A 458 -15.18 4.17 -9.25
CA GLU A 458 -14.49 3.17 -8.41
C GLU A 458 -13.04 3.55 -8.13
N ILE A 459 -12.33 4.10 -9.12
CA ILE A 459 -10.95 4.58 -8.95
C ILE A 459 -10.90 5.65 -7.85
N PHE A 460 -11.71 6.71 -7.94
CA PHE A 460 -11.72 7.78 -6.96
C PHE A 460 -12.24 7.32 -5.59
N ASN A 461 -13.22 6.41 -5.55
CA ASN A 461 -13.64 5.79 -4.30
C ASN A 461 -12.46 5.11 -3.57
N ASN A 462 -11.68 4.30 -4.27
CA ASN A 462 -10.51 3.64 -3.70
C ASN A 462 -9.41 4.65 -3.32
N LEU A 463 -9.19 5.70 -4.11
CA LEU A 463 -8.22 6.75 -3.78
C LEU A 463 -8.58 7.48 -2.48
N PHE A 464 -9.83 7.91 -2.31
CA PHE A 464 -10.26 8.62 -1.10
C PHE A 464 -10.29 7.69 0.13
N MET A 465 -10.75 6.45 -0.01
CA MET A 465 -10.64 5.46 1.07
C MET A 465 -9.18 5.25 1.47
N GLY A 466 -8.27 5.14 0.51
CA GLY A 466 -6.84 5.00 0.75
C GLY A 466 -6.23 6.17 1.53
N VAL A 467 -6.70 7.41 1.29
CA VAL A 467 -6.28 8.57 2.10
C VAL A 467 -6.72 8.40 3.56
N ALA A 468 -7.99 8.05 3.79
CA ALA A 468 -8.51 7.86 5.15
C ALA A 468 -7.82 6.70 5.89
N GLU A 469 -7.47 5.60 5.18
CA GLU A 469 -6.68 4.50 5.74
C GLU A 469 -5.28 4.95 6.15
N GLN A 470 -4.58 5.72 5.31
CA GLN A 470 -3.24 6.24 5.63
C GLN A 470 -3.26 7.18 6.84
N MET A 471 -4.30 8.00 6.99
CA MET A 471 -4.52 8.82 8.18
C MET A 471 -4.66 7.93 9.42
N GLY A 472 -5.47 6.87 9.36
CA GLY A 472 -5.68 5.92 10.45
C GLY A 472 -4.39 5.21 10.87
N VAL A 473 -3.59 4.75 9.91
CA VAL A 473 -2.28 4.13 10.17
C VAL A 473 -1.32 5.14 10.84
N SER A 474 -1.30 6.40 10.39
CA SER A 474 -0.50 7.45 11.03
C SER A 474 -0.92 7.67 12.47
N LEU A 475 -2.24 7.77 12.73
CA LEU A 475 -2.79 7.96 14.07
C LEU A 475 -2.44 6.80 14.99
N GLN A 476 -2.71 5.56 14.59
CA GLN A 476 -2.42 4.36 15.36
C GLN A 476 -0.95 4.29 15.80
N LYS A 477 -0.03 4.54 14.86
CA LYS A 477 1.42 4.39 15.09
C LYS A 477 2.01 5.49 15.97
N THR A 478 1.37 6.65 16.06
CA THR A 478 1.89 7.82 16.80
C THR A 478 1.15 8.10 18.10
N ALA A 479 -0.02 7.51 18.32
CA ALA A 479 -0.80 7.67 19.53
C ALA A 479 -0.18 6.94 20.74
N HIS A 480 -0.52 7.40 21.93
CA HIS A 480 -0.01 6.87 23.21
C HIS A 480 -1.04 6.08 24.01
N SER A 481 -2.31 6.49 23.96
CA SER A 481 -3.35 5.80 24.71
C SER A 481 -3.64 4.42 24.12
N VAL A 482 -3.88 3.45 25.00
CA VAL A 482 -4.31 2.09 24.66
C VAL A 482 -5.59 2.12 23.80
N ASN A 483 -6.48 3.08 24.04
CA ASN A 483 -7.72 3.19 23.29
C ASN A 483 -7.47 3.43 21.79
N ILE A 484 -6.57 4.35 21.45
CA ILE A 484 -6.28 4.67 20.05
C ILE A 484 -5.34 3.62 19.42
N LYS A 485 -4.22 3.29 20.09
CA LYS A 485 -3.18 2.46 19.48
C LYS A 485 -3.49 0.96 19.42
N GLU A 486 -4.16 0.40 20.47
CA GLU A 486 -4.43 -1.02 20.58
C GLU A 486 -5.88 -1.39 20.27
N ARG A 487 -6.85 -0.62 20.81
CA ARG A 487 -8.27 -0.86 20.59
C ARG A 487 -8.77 -0.29 19.27
N LEU A 488 -7.96 0.55 18.59
CA LEU A 488 -8.30 1.24 17.34
C LEU A 488 -9.58 2.07 17.47
N ASP A 489 -9.79 2.66 18.66
CA ASP A 489 -10.99 3.45 18.96
C ASP A 489 -10.82 4.88 18.42
N PHE A 490 -10.80 4.97 17.12
CA PHE A 490 -10.68 6.21 16.37
C PHE A 490 -11.33 6.08 14.99
N SER A 491 -11.51 7.23 14.32
CA SER A 491 -11.96 7.29 12.93
C SER A 491 -11.32 8.45 12.20
N CYS A 492 -10.95 8.22 10.94
CA CYS A 492 -10.45 9.23 10.03
C CYS A 492 -11.36 9.31 8.81
N ALA A 493 -11.66 10.52 8.34
CA ALA A 493 -12.60 10.72 7.27
C ALA A 493 -12.34 12.01 6.47
N LEU A 494 -12.82 12.00 5.22
CA LEU A 494 -12.77 13.10 4.27
C LEU A 494 -14.17 13.65 4.02
N PHE A 495 -14.27 14.96 3.89
CA PHE A 495 -15.53 15.66 3.69
C PHE A 495 -15.42 16.66 2.54
N ASP A 496 -16.54 16.92 1.89
CA ASP A 496 -16.63 18.01 0.92
C ASP A 496 -16.63 19.40 1.62
N SER A 497 -16.61 20.47 0.82
CA SER A 497 -16.62 21.85 1.34
C SER A 497 -17.86 22.21 2.16
N LEU A 498 -18.92 21.40 2.11
CA LEU A 498 -20.14 21.57 2.88
C LEU A 498 -20.17 20.69 4.15
N GLY A 499 -19.10 19.95 4.44
CA GLY A 499 -18.98 19.07 5.60
C GLY A 499 -19.74 17.75 5.47
N ASN A 500 -20.08 17.33 4.25
CA ASN A 500 -20.68 16.02 4.04
C ASN A 500 -19.59 14.97 3.89
N LEU A 501 -19.80 13.80 4.50
CA LEU A 501 -18.87 12.66 4.42
C LEU A 501 -18.72 12.19 2.98
N VAL A 502 -17.49 12.06 2.52
CA VAL A 502 -17.11 11.55 1.20
C VAL A 502 -16.54 10.14 1.31
N ALA A 503 -15.56 9.97 2.17
CA ALA A 503 -14.89 8.68 2.37
C ALA A 503 -14.40 8.55 3.81
N ASN A 504 -14.34 7.31 4.28
CA ASN A 504 -13.78 6.91 5.56
C ASN A 504 -13.07 5.57 5.41
N ALA A 505 -12.12 5.29 6.30
CA ALA A 505 -11.59 3.95 6.46
C ALA A 505 -12.57 3.06 7.25
N PRO A 506 -12.40 1.73 7.27
CA PRO A 506 -13.24 0.80 8.04
C PRO A 506 -12.97 0.91 9.56
N HIS A 507 -13.32 2.06 10.12
CA HIS A 507 -13.17 2.42 11.53
C HIS A 507 -14.49 2.27 12.30
N VAL A 508 -14.61 2.96 13.46
CA VAL A 508 -15.73 2.83 14.38
C VAL A 508 -17.02 3.44 13.79
N PRO A 509 -18.08 2.67 13.55
CA PRO A 509 -19.29 3.16 12.85
C PRO A 509 -20.00 4.31 13.57
N VAL A 510 -20.07 4.30 14.91
CA VAL A 510 -20.74 5.36 15.67
C VAL A 510 -20.02 6.71 15.52
N HIS A 511 -18.72 6.72 15.35
CA HIS A 511 -17.96 7.95 15.09
C HIS A 511 -18.37 8.55 13.74
N LEU A 512 -18.43 7.71 12.72
CA LEU A 512 -18.67 8.14 11.34
C LEU A 512 -20.06 8.75 11.15
N GLY A 513 -21.07 8.22 11.82
CA GLY A 513 -22.44 8.75 11.76
C GLY A 513 -22.56 10.19 12.28
N ALA A 514 -21.72 10.57 13.24
CA ALA A 514 -21.79 11.88 13.88
C ALA A 514 -20.74 12.90 13.38
N MET A 515 -19.67 12.44 12.70
CA MET A 515 -18.56 13.32 12.31
C MET A 515 -18.97 14.41 11.31
N SER A 516 -19.89 14.14 10.39
CA SER A 516 -20.41 15.18 9.49
C SER A 516 -21.02 16.36 10.23
N ASP A 517 -21.77 16.11 11.31
CA ASP A 517 -22.38 17.17 12.10
C ASP A 517 -21.33 17.97 12.88
N SER A 518 -20.27 17.32 13.38
CA SER A 518 -19.12 18.00 13.97
C SER A 518 -18.46 18.95 12.96
N VAL A 519 -18.18 18.48 11.75
CA VAL A 519 -17.56 19.28 10.69
C VAL A 519 -18.47 20.47 10.31
N LYS A 520 -19.77 20.22 10.09
CA LYS A 520 -20.76 21.29 9.80
C LYS A 520 -20.86 22.32 10.92
N SER A 521 -20.77 21.89 12.19
CA SER A 521 -20.77 22.79 13.33
C SER A 521 -19.55 23.70 13.33
N ILE A 522 -18.36 23.18 13.00
CA ILE A 522 -17.13 23.97 12.86
C ILE A 522 -17.27 24.96 11.68
N ILE A 523 -17.78 24.51 10.53
CA ILE A 523 -18.03 25.37 9.37
C ILE A 523 -18.92 26.56 9.76
N TYR A 524 -20.07 26.26 10.37
CA TYR A 524 -21.03 27.31 10.79
C TYR A 524 -20.42 28.29 11.77
N SER A 525 -19.64 27.81 12.75
CA SER A 525 -19.04 28.64 13.78
C SER A 525 -17.92 29.57 13.28
N ASN A 526 -17.28 29.17 12.15
CA ASN A 526 -16.09 29.85 11.61
C ASN A 526 -16.29 30.32 10.17
N GLU A 527 -17.54 30.54 9.72
CA GLU A 527 -17.83 31.00 8.38
C GLU A 527 -17.05 32.30 8.04
N GLY A 528 -16.29 32.27 6.94
CA GLY A 528 -15.48 33.40 6.48
C GLY A 528 -14.24 33.73 7.34
N LYS A 529 -13.90 32.89 8.35
CA LYS A 529 -12.77 33.15 9.26
C LYS A 529 -11.68 32.09 9.19
N MET A 530 -11.96 30.91 8.61
CA MET A 530 -11.02 29.83 8.49
C MET A 530 -9.84 30.19 7.59
N LYS A 531 -8.65 29.74 7.94
CA LYS A 531 -7.43 29.98 7.19
C LYS A 531 -6.73 28.64 6.95
N GLU A 532 -5.89 28.61 5.94
CA GLU A 532 -4.97 27.50 5.72
C GLU A 532 -4.07 27.31 6.94
N GLY A 533 -3.93 26.06 7.39
CA GLY A 533 -3.14 25.70 8.57
C GLY A 533 -3.86 25.87 9.90
N ASP A 534 -5.15 26.25 9.91
CA ASP A 534 -5.98 26.27 11.11
C ASP A 534 -6.65 24.91 11.34
N PHE A 535 -6.59 24.37 12.57
CA PHE A 535 -7.31 23.16 12.95
C PHE A 535 -8.19 23.44 14.15
N PHE A 536 -9.36 22.85 14.16
CA PHE A 536 -10.39 23.05 15.18
C PHE A 536 -10.64 21.76 15.94
N LEU A 537 -10.89 21.87 17.24
CA LEU A 537 -11.18 20.76 18.13
C LEU A 537 -12.61 20.88 18.67
N ILE A 538 -13.34 19.76 18.63
CA ILE A 538 -14.73 19.67 19.10
C ILE A 538 -15.01 18.28 19.69
N ASN A 539 -15.82 18.23 20.77
CA ASN A 539 -16.40 16.99 21.31
C ASN A 539 -17.85 17.15 21.78
N ASN A 540 -18.44 18.33 21.63
CA ASN A 540 -19.78 18.64 22.13
C ASN A 540 -20.84 17.70 21.53
N PRO A 541 -21.56 16.87 22.36
CA PRO A 541 -22.56 15.95 21.87
C PRO A 541 -23.77 16.62 21.17
N HIS A 542 -24.08 17.86 21.51
CA HIS A 542 -25.13 18.65 20.86
C HIS A 542 -24.71 19.22 19.49
N ARG A 543 -23.44 19.03 19.12
CA ARG A 543 -22.85 19.54 17.88
C ARG A 543 -22.08 18.45 17.11
N GLY A 544 -22.60 17.22 17.12
CA GLY A 544 -22.03 16.11 16.39
C GLY A 544 -20.96 15.33 17.14
N GLY A 545 -20.71 15.60 18.43
CA GLY A 545 -19.91 14.70 19.29
C GLY A 545 -20.69 13.43 19.62
N SER A 546 -20.01 12.29 19.78
CA SER A 546 -20.62 11.04 20.24
C SER A 546 -20.77 11.04 21.76
N HIS A 547 -19.63 11.24 22.46
CA HIS A 547 -19.52 11.47 23.90
C HIS A 547 -18.23 12.24 24.18
N LEU A 548 -18.08 12.79 25.38
CA LEU A 548 -17.03 13.78 25.64
C LEU A 548 -15.60 13.29 25.39
N PRO A 549 -15.20 12.02 25.70
CA PRO A 549 -13.85 11.53 25.39
C PRO A 549 -13.50 11.44 23.89
N ASP A 550 -14.49 11.49 22.98
CA ASP A 550 -14.29 11.45 21.54
C ASP A 550 -13.89 12.83 20.99
N LEU A 551 -12.62 13.18 21.13
CA LEU A 551 -12.11 14.43 20.59
C LEU A 551 -11.99 14.36 19.06
N THR A 552 -12.60 15.35 18.38
CA THR A 552 -12.56 15.45 16.92
C THR A 552 -11.74 16.65 16.48
N VAL A 553 -10.63 16.39 15.78
CA VAL A 553 -9.82 17.42 15.11
C VAL A 553 -10.32 17.57 13.69
N VAL A 554 -10.64 18.79 13.28
CA VAL A 554 -11.16 19.15 11.95
C VAL A 554 -10.25 20.20 11.33
N ALA A 555 -9.81 19.97 10.09
CA ALA A 555 -9.03 20.96 9.34
C ALA A 555 -9.66 21.27 7.98
N PRO A 556 -9.75 22.57 7.62
CA PRO A 556 -10.09 23.00 6.27
C PRO A 556 -8.91 22.77 5.32
N VAL A 557 -9.19 22.39 4.08
CA VAL A 557 -8.21 22.25 3.00
C VAL A 557 -8.56 23.27 1.91
N PHE A 558 -7.58 24.07 1.55
CA PHE A 558 -7.72 25.12 0.54
C PHE A 558 -6.99 24.70 -0.73
N SER A 559 -7.58 24.96 -1.90
CA SER A 559 -6.94 24.76 -3.20
C SER A 559 -6.26 26.04 -3.72
N GLY A 560 -5.57 25.97 -4.85
CA GLY A 560 -4.61 26.94 -5.37
C GLY A 560 -4.99 28.42 -5.39
N ASP A 561 -6.28 28.78 -5.43
CA ASP A 561 -6.78 30.15 -5.37
C ASP A 561 -7.27 30.56 -3.95
N ASN A 562 -6.83 29.83 -2.92
CA ASN A 562 -7.28 30.00 -1.52
C ASN A 562 -8.80 29.77 -1.36
N GLU A 563 -9.38 28.91 -2.19
CA GLU A 563 -10.76 28.48 -2.09
C GLU A 563 -10.86 27.26 -1.16
N LEU A 564 -11.80 27.30 -0.22
CA LEU A 564 -12.07 26.19 0.69
C LEU A 564 -12.73 25.04 -0.08
N THR A 565 -12.02 23.94 -0.24
CA THR A 565 -12.43 22.83 -1.14
C THR A 565 -12.88 21.60 -0.37
N PHE A 566 -12.18 21.27 0.72
CA PHE A 566 -12.41 20.02 1.47
C PHE A 566 -12.28 20.24 2.97
N PHE A 567 -12.70 19.22 3.74
CA PHE A 567 -12.33 19.06 5.14
C PHE A 567 -11.76 17.66 5.38
N VAL A 568 -10.82 17.61 6.31
CA VAL A 568 -10.24 16.37 6.82
C VAL A 568 -10.47 16.33 8.31
N ALA A 569 -10.92 15.19 8.83
CA ALA A 569 -11.13 15.06 10.27
C ALA A 569 -10.63 13.72 10.82
N SER A 570 -10.19 13.78 12.08
CA SER A 570 -9.80 12.63 12.89
C SER A 570 -10.52 12.71 14.23
N ARG A 571 -11.24 11.66 14.61
CA ARG A 571 -11.86 11.48 15.91
C ARG A 571 -11.14 10.36 16.67
N GLY A 572 -10.72 10.64 17.90
CA GLY A 572 -10.06 9.64 18.75
C GLY A 572 -10.67 9.61 20.15
N HIS A 573 -10.86 8.41 20.69
CA HIS A 573 -11.33 8.19 22.05
C HIS A 573 -10.18 8.35 23.06
N HIS A 574 -10.12 9.52 23.69
CA HIS A 574 -9.13 9.81 24.73
C HIS A 574 -9.45 9.07 26.03
N ALA A 575 -8.43 8.56 26.73
CA ALA A 575 -8.64 7.80 27.94
C ALA A 575 -9.17 8.62 29.11
N ASP A 576 -8.98 9.96 29.10
CA ASP A 576 -9.44 10.85 30.16
C ASP A 576 -9.46 12.31 29.68
N ILE A 577 -10.58 12.95 29.76
CA ILE A 577 -10.78 14.39 29.50
C ILE A 577 -11.40 15.12 30.70
N GLY A 578 -11.14 14.64 31.91
CA GLY A 578 -11.74 15.16 33.13
C GLY A 578 -13.01 14.38 33.55
N GLY A 579 -13.79 14.98 34.40
CA GLY A 579 -14.96 14.37 34.99
C GLY A 579 -14.70 13.71 36.33
N ILE A 580 -15.77 13.27 37.04
CA ILE A 580 -15.69 12.68 38.37
C ILE A 580 -14.91 11.35 38.41
N THR A 581 -14.89 10.61 37.28
CA THR A 581 -14.08 9.40 37.09
C THR A 581 -13.37 9.47 35.74
N PRO A 582 -12.20 8.83 35.57
CA PRO A 582 -11.59 8.67 34.25
C PRO A 582 -12.43 7.74 33.37
N GLY A 583 -12.33 7.90 32.07
CA GLY A 583 -13.06 7.11 31.09
C GLY A 583 -14.35 7.77 30.63
N SER A 584 -15.22 7.00 29.97
CA SER A 584 -16.48 7.47 29.42
C SER A 584 -17.65 7.14 30.34
N ILE A 585 -18.64 8.02 30.36
CA ILE A 585 -19.96 7.85 30.99
C ILE A 585 -19.87 7.38 32.44
N PRO A 586 -19.51 8.26 33.40
CA PRO A 586 -19.56 7.93 34.82
C PRO A 586 -20.99 7.54 35.23
N PRO A 587 -21.19 6.40 35.93
CA PRO A 587 -22.54 5.86 36.20
C PRO A 587 -23.36 6.71 37.16
N PHE A 588 -22.74 7.67 37.88
CA PHE A 588 -23.39 8.51 38.89
C PHE A 588 -23.46 9.98 38.49
N SER A 589 -23.01 10.35 37.27
CA SER A 589 -23.09 11.73 36.78
C SER A 589 -24.55 12.20 36.66
N LYS A 590 -24.80 13.47 37.02
CA LYS A 590 -26.08 14.15 36.92
C LYS A 590 -26.04 15.32 35.96
N HIS A 591 -24.84 15.81 35.72
CA HIS A 591 -24.57 16.94 34.83
C HIS A 591 -23.43 16.57 33.89
N ILE A 592 -23.45 17.09 32.68
CA ILE A 592 -22.46 16.81 31.66
C ILE A 592 -21.03 17.25 32.09
N SER A 593 -20.91 18.28 32.90
CA SER A 593 -19.63 18.73 33.47
C SER A 593 -18.97 17.69 34.40
N GLU A 594 -19.75 16.75 34.96
CA GLU A 594 -19.24 15.62 35.74
C GLU A 594 -18.70 14.49 34.86
N GLU A 595 -19.00 14.50 33.58
CA GLU A 595 -18.52 13.48 32.61
C GLU A 595 -17.20 13.91 31.94
N GLY A 596 -16.89 15.21 31.91
CA GLY A 596 -15.67 15.73 31.34
C GLY A 596 -15.81 17.17 30.82
N ILE A 597 -14.80 17.60 30.10
CA ILE A 597 -14.70 18.94 29.57
C ILE A 597 -15.39 19.01 28.21
N ILE A 598 -16.31 19.99 28.05
CA ILE A 598 -16.99 20.28 26.78
C ILE A 598 -16.10 21.20 25.96
N ILE A 599 -15.80 20.79 24.73
CA ILE A 599 -15.05 21.58 23.74
C ILE A 599 -15.97 21.81 22.54
N ASP A 600 -16.30 23.03 22.24
CA ASP A 600 -17.31 23.38 21.24
C ASP A 600 -16.70 23.82 19.89
N ASN A 601 -15.71 24.69 19.95
CA ASN A 601 -15.02 25.22 18.75
C ASN A 601 -13.67 25.81 19.18
N PHE A 602 -12.75 24.96 19.55
CA PHE A 602 -11.42 25.38 20.01
C PHE A 602 -10.42 25.36 18.85
N LEU A 603 -9.81 26.50 18.54
CA LEU A 603 -8.72 26.60 17.56
C LEU A 603 -7.46 25.95 18.17
N ILE A 604 -7.23 24.67 17.86
CA ILE A 604 -6.14 23.86 18.44
C ILE A 604 -4.80 24.08 17.73
N VAL A 605 -4.85 24.32 16.40
CA VAL A 605 -3.69 24.73 15.60
C VAL A 605 -4.03 26.03 14.92
N GLU A 606 -3.20 27.04 15.07
CA GLU A 606 -3.36 28.37 14.46
C GLU A 606 -2.19 28.61 13.50
N ASN A 607 -2.49 28.75 12.21
CA ASN A 607 -1.48 29.00 11.19
C ASN A 607 -0.29 27.99 11.28
N GLY A 608 -0.60 26.70 11.39
CA GLY A 608 0.37 25.60 11.49
C GLY A 608 1.05 25.44 12.87
N LYS A 609 0.72 26.27 13.87
CA LYS A 609 1.30 26.18 15.22
C LYS A 609 0.33 25.58 16.21
N PHE A 610 0.73 24.48 16.85
CA PHE A 610 -0.04 23.85 17.92
C PHE A 610 -0.10 24.74 19.17
N ARG A 611 -1.31 25.07 19.63
CA ARG A 611 -1.59 25.90 20.81
C ARG A 611 -1.64 25.04 22.07
N GLN A 612 -0.46 24.48 22.41
CA GLN A 612 -0.35 23.49 23.49
C GLN A 612 -0.71 24.06 24.86
N ASP A 613 -0.24 25.27 25.20
CA ASP A 613 -0.43 25.85 26.53
C ASP A 613 -1.92 26.20 26.77
N GLU A 614 -2.60 26.72 25.76
CA GLU A 614 -4.03 26.99 25.86
C GLU A 614 -4.87 25.70 25.88
N PHE A 615 -4.41 24.65 25.22
CA PHE A 615 -5.05 23.32 25.32
C PHE A 615 -4.90 22.73 26.73
N ILE A 616 -3.74 22.87 27.38
CA ILE A 616 -3.51 22.45 28.76
C ILE A 616 -4.42 23.27 29.70
N GLU A 617 -4.49 24.58 29.50
CA GLU A 617 -5.39 25.47 30.29
C GLU A 617 -6.84 24.99 30.15
N LEU A 618 -7.31 24.72 28.93
CA LEU A 618 -8.66 24.19 28.67
C LEU A 618 -8.93 22.90 29.45
N LEU A 619 -7.98 21.94 29.40
CA LEU A 619 -8.12 20.64 30.06
C LEU A 619 -8.05 20.71 31.59
N THR A 620 -7.55 21.78 32.15
CA THR A 620 -7.39 22.00 33.61
C THR A 620 -8.35 22.98 34.23
N ALA A 621 -9.13 23.71 33.44
CA ALA A 621 -9.99 24.80 33.89
C ALA A 621 -11.28 24.34 34.60
N SER A 622 -11.64 23.06 34.56
CA SER A 622 -12.88 22.52 35.12
C SER A 622 -12.71 22.12 36.61
N ASP A 623 -13.84 22.01 37.35
CA ASP A 623 -13.86 21.46 38.71
C ASP A 623 -13.33 20.00 38.78
N TYR A 624 -13.40 19.30 37.67
CA TYR A 624 -12.90 17.94 37.50
C TYR A 624 -11.90 17.89 36.33
N PRO A 625 -10.66 18.37 36.51
CA PRO A 625 -9.67 18.49 35.44
C PRO A 625 -9.24 17.13 34.88
N ALA A 626 -8.79 17.14 33.63
CA ALA A 626 -8.22 15.96 32.99
C ALA A 626 -6.91 15.54 33.69
N ARG A 627 -6.73 14.23 33.81
CA ARG A 627 -5.54 13.60 34.41
C ARG A 627 -4.59 13.15 33.28
N ASN A 628 -3.32 12.94 33.61
CA ASN A 628 -2.29 12.52 32.65
C ASN A 628 -2.25 13.38 31.38
N LEU A 629 -2.07 14.69 31.57
CA LEU A 629 -2.06 15.69 30.47
C LEU A 629 -1.04 15.34 29.38
N GLU A 630 0.06 14.73 29.74
CA GLU A 630 1.12 14.35 28.80
C GLU A 630 0.61 13.38 27.74
N GLU A 631 -0.17 12.36 28.11
CA GLU A 631 -0.79 11.41 27.19
C GLU A 631 -1.83 12.11 26.28
N ARG A 632 -2.63 13.02 26.86
CA ARG A 632 -3.62 13.82 26.08
C ARG A 632 -2.96 14.65 24.99
N ILE A 633 -1.85 15.34 25.36
CA ILE A 633 -1.08 16.15 24.39
C ILE A 633 -0.52 15.27 23.27
N HIS A 634 -0.06 14.05 23.57
CA HIS A 634 0.49 13.18 22.55
C HIS A 634 -0.59 12.63 21.62
N ASP A 635 -1.72 12.21 22.15
CA ASP A 635 -2.83 11.72 21.34
C ASP A 635 -3.40 12.82 20.41
N ILE A 636 -3.50 14.05 20.90
CA ILE A 636 -3.88 15.21 20.05
C ILE A 636 -2.81 15.47 18.97
N LYS A 637 -1.53 15.40 19.30
CA LYS A 637 -0.45 15.55 18.29
C LYS A 637 -0.53 14.43 17.23
N ALA A 638 -0.87 13.22 17.64
CA ALA A 638 -1.08 12.11 16.74
C ALA A 638 -2.29 12.34 15.79
N GLN A 639 -3.39 12.89 16.32
CA GLN A 639 -4.54 13.27 15.50
C GLN A 639 -4.20 14.42 14.53
N ILE A 640 -3.45 15.43 14.97
CA ILE A 640 -2.96 16.53 14.12
C ILE A 640 -2.06 15.98 13.00
N ALA A 641 -1.15 15.03 13.30
CA ALA A 641 -0.30 14.39 12.31
C ALA A 641 -1.12 13.58 11.28
N ALA A 642 -2.14 12.86 11.73
CA ALA A 642 -3.05 12.12 10.85
C ALA A 642 -3.83 13.05 9.92
N VAL A 643 -4.34 14.18 10.44
CA VAL A 643 -5.04 15.20 9.64
C VAL A 643 -4.10 15.83 8.61
N ASN A 644 -2.87 16.19 8.99
CA ASN A 644 -1.85 16.68 8.05
C ASN A 644 -1.55 15.67 6.93
N LYS A 645 -1.47 14.37 7.28
CA LYS A 645 -1.30 13.32 6.26
C LYS A 645 -2.45 13.32 5.27
N GLY A 646 -3.69 13.43 5.73
CA GLY A 646 -4.88 13.53 4.87
C GLY A 646 -4.87 14.74 3.95
N ILE A 647 -4.48 15.91 4.47
CA ILE A 647 -4.34 17.16 3.69
C ILE A 647 -3.32 16.98 2.57
N ASN A 648 -2.14 16.47 2.91
CA ASN A 648 -1.07 16.26 1.93
C ASN A 648 -1.49 15.29 0.81
N GLU A 649 -2.15 14.19 1.15
CA GLU A 649 -2.61 13.22 0.16
C GLU A 649 -3.73 13.79 -0.73
N LEU A 650 -4.67 14.57 -0.17
CA LEU A 650 -5.69 15.25 -0.98
C LEU A 650 -5.07 16.27 -1.94
N ASN A 651 -4.11 17.06 -1.47
CA ASN A 651 -3.39 18.00 -2.32
C ASN A 651 -2.65 17.31 -3.46
N ASN A 652 -2.03 16.14 -3.20
CA ASN A 652 -1.41 15.31 -4.24
C ASN A 652 -2.44 14.81 -5.27
N LEU A 653 -3.66 14.47 -4.85
CA LEU A 653 -4.74 14.10 -5.78
C LEU A 653 -5.18 15.29 -6.63
N VAL A 654 -5.34 16.47 -6.03
CA VAL A 654 -5.69 17.71 -6.74
C VAL A 654 -4.60 18.09 -7.74
N GLU A 655 -3.33 18.03 -7.36
CA GLU A 655 -2.21 18.29 -8.26
C GLU A 655 -2.19 17.32 -9.46
N LYS A 656 -2.48 16.05 -9.21
CA LYS A 656 -2.44 15.00 -10.23
C LYS A 656 -3.63 15.03 -11.18
N TYR A 657 -4.85 15.23 -10.66
CA TYR A 657 -6.09 15.04 -11.42
C TYR A 657 -6.85 16.33 -11.70
N GLY A 658 -6.49 17.41 -11.04
CA GLY A 658 -7.18 18.70 -11.11
C GLY A 658 -8.34 18.83 -10.11
N ASP A 659 -8.52 20.03 -9.56
CA ASP A 659 -9.52 20.32 -8.53
C ASP A 659 -10.94 19.99 -8.97
N GLY A 660 -11.32 20.40 -10.18
CA GLY A 660 -12.68 20.17 -10.73
C GLY A 660 -13.02 18.69 -10.90
N VAL A 661 -12.05 17.82 -11.20
CA VAL A 661 -12.25 16.38 -11.28
C VAL A 661 -12.42 15.80 -9.89
N VAL A 662 -11.51 16.11 -8.96
CA VAL A 662 -11.53 15.59 -7.58
C VAL A 662 -12.85 15.93 -6.88
N THR A 663 -13.28 17.21 -6.94
CA THR A 663 -14.54 17.66 -6.34
C THR A 663 -15.77 17.04 -7.00
N SER A 664 -15.75 16.83 -8.33
CA SER A 664 -16.85 16.17 -9.02
C SER A 664 -17.01 14.71 -8.56
N TYR A 665 -15.90 13.96 -8.43
CA TYR A 665 -15.98 12.58 -7.96
C TYR A 665 -16.33 12.45 -6.48
N MET A 666 -15.95 13.39 -5.61
CA MET A 666 -16.46 13.46 -4.24
C MET A 666 -17.99 13.56 -4.21
N ARG A 667 -18.56 14.41 -5.06
CA ARG A 667 -20.02 14.54 -5.20
C ARG A 667 -20.64 13.25 -5.75
N TYR A 668 -20.08 12.65 -6.78
CA TYR A 668 -20.62 11.43 -7.41
C TYR A 668 -20.58 10.23 -6.48
N ILE A 669 -19.52 10.05 -5.69
CA ILE A 669 -19.42 8.97 -4.69
C ILE A 669 -20.50 9.12 -3.63
N ARG A 670 -20.77 10.34 -3.14
CA ARG A 670 -21.86 10.60 -2.21
C ARG A 670 -23.24 10.30 -2.82
N GLN A 671 -23.47 10.72 -4.06
CA GLN A 671 -24.70 10.42 -4.77
C GLN A 671 -24.87 8.91 -4.93
N ASN A 672 -23.82 8.21 -5.35
CA ASN A 672 -23.81 6.76 -5.48
C ASN A 672 -24.14 6.05 -4.18
N SER A 673 -23.58 6.50 -3.06
CA SER A 673 -23.89 5.92 -1.74
C SER A 673 -25.34 6.16 -1.31
N ALA A 674 -25.90 7.32 -1.64
CA ALA A 674 -27.31 7.61 -1.36
C ALA A 674 -28.25 6.79 -2.23
N GLU A 675 -27.95 6.64 -3.53
CA GLU A 675 -28.70 5.81 -4.47
C GLU A 675 -28.69 4.34 -4.01
N ALA A 676 -27.52 3.77 -3.74
CA ALA A 676 -27.38 2.39 -3.26
C ALA A 676 -28.13 2.13 -1.93
N MET A 677 -28.16 3.11 -1.02
CA MET A 677 -28.93 3.00 0.22
C MET A 677 -30.44 3.03 -0.04
N SER A 678 -30.90 3.89 -0.96
CA SER A 678 -32.31 3.92 -1.37
C SER A 678 -32.77 2.58 -1.94
N ASP A 679 -31.99 2.03 -2.88
CA ASP A 679 -32.28 0.75 -3.52
C ASP A 679 -32.33 -0.40 -2.50
N ALA A 680 -31.37 -0.40 -1.55
CA ALA A 680 -31.35 -1.39 -0.46
C ALA A 680 -32.57 -1.28 0.45
N LEU A 681 -33.01 -0.07 0.79
CA LEU A 681 -34.20 0.16 1.61
C LEU A 681 -35.48 -0.23 0.86
N GLU A 682 -35.62 0.05 -0.44
CA GLU A 682 -36.73 -0.34 -1.27
C GLU A 682 -36.82 -1.86 -1.35
N SER A 683 -35.72 -2.56 -1.62
CA SER A 683 -35.70 -4.02 -1.66
C SER A 683 -36.05 -4.66 -0.30
N TYR A 684 -35.70 -3.98 0.81
CA TYR A 684 -36.06 -4.44 2.15
C TYR A 684 -37.56 -4.29 2.41
N VAL A 685 -38.18 -3.18 1.98
CA VAL A 685 -39.64 -2.92 2.15
C VAL A 685 -40.46 -3.86 1.28
N GLU A 686 -40.03 -4.24 0.08
CA GLU A 686 -40.74 -5.20 -0.78
C GLU A 686 -40.74 -6.64 -0.23
N ASN A 687 -39.81 -6.99 0.63
CA ASN A 687 -39.65 -8.32 1.22
C ASN A 687 -40.33 -8.47 2.60
N TYR A 688 -40.90 -7.41 3.17
CA TYR A 688 -41.57 -7.35 4.46
C TYR A 688 -42.98 -6.70 4.30
#